data_37772b6313205a59085b408dd5999eca
#
_entry.id   37772b6313205a59085b408dd5999eca
#
_cell.length_a   1.000
_cell.length_b   1.000
_cell.length_c   1.000
_cell.angle_alpha   90.00
_cell.angle_beta   90.00
_cell.angle_gamma   90.00
#
_symmetry.space_group_name_H-M   'P 1'
#
loop_
_entity.id
_entity.type
_entity.pdbx_description
1 polymer ?
#
loop_
_entity_poly.entity_id
_entity_poly.type
_entity_poly.pdbx_seq_one_letter_code
_entity_poly.pdbx_strand_id
1 'polypeptide(L)'
;MEPPMTDLTRRTLIASGLAAGATPALAITPATPPKPWGATPSKRQLAWHMRERYAFVHFSINTFTDREWGYGDESPTLFDPTDFSADQIVAAAKAGGMTGIVLTAKHHDGFCLWPTMLTDHCIRNSPYKQGKGDIVREMEQATRRAGMAFGLYLSPWDRNHPEYGRPAYIDYYRKQVVELCTRYGELFEFWFDGANGGDGYYGGARETRTIDAPKYYDWPSIIALVHQHQPMACTFDPLGAEIRWVGNEDGIAGDPCWPTMPDHPYVQSEGNSGVRGAPLWWPAETNTSIRPGWFYHPDEDAKVKSPARLIRFFDESVARGTNMHLNLPPDRRGRIPDHDVAVLTSFGDAIRASFATDLAQGAVASATATRDGASTPAKVLDGNRDTYWSTPDGVTTPTLTLDLPPDRRFDLIRIREYLPLGVRVTRFAIEAEVAGRWQRLAEKECIGAQRIIRLDAPVAARRIRLVILDAPACPAISEVALFRSVAPVAVAAPRSTDAAILSPRDWTVVAASAPGAEALLDGDGSSVWSQPAPATTPASVTLDLGKAQTVAGFSLTPWRHPDKQSAPPRGYRAETSLDGKTWTPAAEGEFQNIAYALATQRIPFTAPRPMRYLRLTFAATAVPAAKLAIADIGAFVR
;
A
#
# COMPACT_ATOMS: atom_id res chain seq x y z
N MET A 1 60.33 -38.97 -16.37
CA MET A 1 61.26 -39.74 -15.49
C MET A 1 60.58 -39.84 -14.14
N GLU A 2 59.83 -40.88 -13.92
CA GLU A 2 59.58 -41.48 -12.57
C GLU A 2 60.83 -42.21 -12.17
N PRO A 3 61.06 -42.60 -10.94
CA PRO A 3 60.23 -43.29 -9.97
C PRO A 3 60.64 -43.03 -8.47
N PRO A 4 60.38 -43.93 -7.49
CA PRO A 4 59.20 -44.74 -7.19
C PRO A 4 58.75 -44.65 -5.71
N MET A 5 57.65 -45.34 -5.46
CA MET A 5 57.11 -45.74 -4.12
C MET A 5 58.07 -46.57 -3.27
N THR A 6 57.99 -46.45 -1.93
CA THR A 6 58.23 -47.59 -1.01
C THR A 6 57.31 -47.55 0.21
N ASP A 7 56.86 -48.69 0.45
CA ASP A 7 55.90 -49.29 1.36
C ASP A 7 56.49 -49.58 2.77
N LEU A 8 55.60 -50.05 3.71
CA LEU A 8 55.84 -50.75 4.98
C LEU A 8 55.91 -49.86 6.24
N THR A 9 55.29 -50.14 7.37
CA THR A 9 54.87 -51.43 7.97
C THR A 9 53.94 -51.19 9.17
N ARG A 10 53.07 -52.16 9.38
CA ARG A 10 52.28 -52.39 10.62
C ARG A 10 53.14 -52.52 11.88
N ARG A 11 52.72 -51.93 12.99
CA ARG A 11 52.96 -52.53 14.33
C ARG A 11 51.73 -52.38 15.20
N THR A 12 51.24 -53.51 15.58
CA THR A 12 50.27 -53.87 16.62
C THR A 12 50.69 -53.36 17.96
N LEU A 13 49.80 -52.76 18.74
CA LEU A 13 49.93 -52.65 20.19
C LEU A 13 48.58 -52.90 20.88
N ILE A 14 48.68 -53.72 21.86
CA ILE A 14 47.73 -54.52 22.59
C ILE A 14 46.78 -53.67 23.45
N ALA A 15 45.53 -54.17 23.55
CA ALA A 15 44.43 -53.67 24.35
C ALA A 15 44.75 -53.62 25.85
N SER A 16 44.25 -52.54 26.50
CA SER A 16 43.91 -52.55 27.95
C SER A 16 42.52 -51.95 28.07
N GLY A 17 41.55 -52.77 28.39
CA GLY A 17 40.16 -52.39 28.58
C GLY A 17 39.93 -51.46 29.77
N LEU A 18 39.20 -50.43 29.56
CA LEU A 18 38.42 -49.70 30.56
C LEU A 18 36.97 -49.71 30.05
N ALA A 19 36.14 -50.50 30.72
CA ALA A 19 34.71 -50.48 30.58
C ALA A 19 34.17 -49.16 31.10
N ALA A 20 34.03 -48.16 30.21
CA ALA A 20 33.21 -46.98 30.44
C ALA A 20 31.76 -47.38 30.17
N GLY A 21 30.92 -47.38 31.18
CA GLY A 21 29.48 -47.60 31.05
C GLY A 21 28.88 -46.61 30.04
N ALA A 22 28.46 -47.13 28.89
CA ALA A 22 27.64 -46.37 27.95
C ALA A 22 26.26 -46.19 28.60
N THR A 23 26.00 -45.02 29.17
CA THR A 23 24.64 -44.57 29.39
C THR A 23 23.97 -44.54 28.01
N PRO A 24 22.81 -45.20 27.84
CA PRO A 24 22.09 -45.10 26.57
C PRO A 24 21.75 -43.62 26.34
N ALA A 25 22.32 -43.03 25.32
CA ALA A 25 21.80 -41.79 24.79
C ALA A 25 20.34 -42.07 24.43
N LEU A 26 19.42 -41.52 25.19
CA LEU A 26 18.02 -41.51 24.84
C LEU A 26 17.96 -40.91 23.42
N ALA A 27 17.65 -41.75 22.45
CA ALA A 27 17.35 -41.29 21.10
C ALA A 27 16.18 -40.33 21.22
N ILE A 28 16.47 -39.04 21.12
CA ILE A 28 15.45 -38.00 21.04
C ILE A 28 14.74 -38.28 19.73
N THR A 29 13.58 -38.92 19.81
CA THR A 29 12.69 -39.07 18.65
C THR A 29 12.46 -37.66 18.10
N PRO A 30 12.73 -37.40 16.81
CA PRO A 30 12.44 -36.10 16.25
C PRO A 30 10.97 -35.81 16.49
N ALA A 31 10.67 -34.77 17.23
CA ALA A 31 9.29 -34.43 17.51
C ALA A 31 8.59 -34.03 16.21
N THR A 32 7.38 -34.49 16.04
CA THR A 32 6.56 -34.15 14.88
C THR A 32 6.19 -32.66 14.95
N PRO A 33 6.53 -31.85 13.93
CA PRO A 33 6.13 -30.44 13.91
C PRO A 33 4.60 -30.28 14.09
N PRO A 34 4.14 -29.15 14.63
CA PRO A 34 2.70 -28.87 14.67
C PRO A 34 2.10 -28.95 13.27
N LYS A 35 0.89 -29.49 13.17
CA LYS A 35 0.17 -29.49 11.88
C LYS A 35 -0.25 -28.05 11.53
N PRO A 36 -0.26 -27.67 10.25
CA PRO A 36 -0.85 -26.40 9.81
C PRO A 36 -2.27 -26.24 10.33
N TRP A 37 -2.64 -25.00 10.63
CA TRP A 37 -3.98 -24.65 11.11
C TRP A 37 -4.64 -23.64 10.18
N GLY A 38 -5.85 -23.93 9.70
CA GLY A 38 -6.60 -23.03 8.80
C GLY A 38 -5.90 -22.82 7.46
N ALA A 39 -6.14 -21.67 6.86
CA ALA A 39 -5.44 -21.25 5.66
C ALA A 39 -3.95 -21.00 5.94
N THR A 40 -3.11 -21.35 4.97
CA THR A 40 -1.66 -21.15 5.03
C THR A 40 -1.14 -20.45 3.77
N PRO A 41 -0.08 -19.66 3.88
CA PRO A 41 0.50 -18.97 2.73
C PRO A 41 1.19 -19.92 1.76
N SER A 42 1.09 -19.65 0.48
CA SER A 42 1.93 -20.24 -0.56
C SER A 42 3.38 -19.77 -0.44
N LYS A 43 4.30 -20.42 -1.16
CA LYS A 43 5.72 -20.00 -1.20
C LYS A 43 5.89 -18.56 -1.69
N ARG A 44 5.10 -18.13 -2.70
CA ARG A 44 5.16 -16.75 -3.21
C ARG A 44 4.64 -15.74 -2.20
N GLN A 45 3.56 -16.06 -1.48
CA GLN A 45 3.04 -15.22 -0.41
C GLN A 45 3.99 -15.10 0.78
N LEU A 46 4.71 -16.19 1.14
CA LEU A 46 5.77 -16.10 2.16
C LEU A 46 6.89 -15.16 1.73
N ALA A 47 7.36 -15.27 0.46
CA ALA A 47 8.37 -14.36 -0.08
C ALA A 47 7.88 -12.91 -0.13
N TRP A 48 6.61 -12.69 -0.45
CA TRP A 48 5.97 -11.38 -0.44
C TRP A 48 5.88 -10.79 0.98
N HIS A 49 5.47 -11.56 2.00
CA HIS A 49 5.45 -11.09 3.39
C HIS A 49 6.83 -10.61 3.88
N MET A 50 7.91 -11.18 3.36
CA MET A 50 9.27 -10.77 3.71
C MET A 50 9.66 -9.38 3.16
N ARG A 51 8.89 -8.83 2.22
CA ARG A 51 9.14 -7.50 1.65
C ARG A 51 8.82 -6.39 2.64
N GLU A 52 7.76 -6.51 3.40
CA GLU A 52 7.24 -5.57 4.39
C GLU A 52 6.98 -4.15 3.85
N ARG A 53 7.89 -3.59 3.05
CA ARG A 53 7.82 -2.22 2.50
C ARG A 53 8.39 -2.17 1.09
N TYR A 54 7.64 -1.59 0.17
CA TYR A 54 8.10 -1.35 -1.19
C TYR A 54 7.41 -0.11 -1.78
N ALA A 55 7.99 0.44 -2.84
CA ALA A 55 7.51 1.66 -3.46
C ALA A 55 6.58 1.36 -4.64
N PHE A 56 5.51 2.12 -4.76
CA PHE A 56 4.79 2.31 -6.01
C PHE A 56 5.41 3.49 -6.76
N VAL A 57 5.43 3.44 -8.08
CA VAL A 57 5.90 4.54 -8.92
C VAL A 57 4.85 4.81 -9.98
N HIS A 58 4.03 5.85 -9.77
CA HIS A 58 3.09 6.34 -10.76
C HIS A 58 3.78 7.39 -11.64
N PHE A 59 4.09 7.00 -12.86
CA PHE A 59 4.69 7.86 -13.86
C PHE A 59 4.13 7.51 -15.22
N SER A 60 3.45 8.43 -15.88
CA SER A 60 2.88 8.23 -17.21
C SER A 60 2.62 9.59 -17.89
N ILE A 61 1.87 9.58 -18.97
CA ILE A 61 1.42 10.79 -19.65
C ILE A 61 0.62 11.71 -18.70
N ASN A 62 -0.01 11.18 -17.66
CA ASN A 62 -0.75 11.92 -16.64
C ASN A 62 0.12 12.94 -15.91
N THR A 63 1.40 12.62 -15.64
CA THR A 63 2.37 13.56 -15.07
C THR A 63 2.51 14.83 -15.92
N PHE A 64 2.36 14.73 -17.24
CA PHE A 64 2.54 15.84 -18.19
C PHE A 64 1.26 16.62 -18.45
N THR A 65 0.10 15.99 -18.22
CA THR A 65 -1.22 16.60 -18.44
C THR A 65 -1.84 17.15 -17.15
N ASP A 66 -1.17 16.94 -16.00
CA ASP A 66 -1.65 17.36 -14.69
C ASP A 66 -2.99 16.70 -14.30
N ARG A 67 -3.13 15.40 -14.59
CA ARG A 67 -4.34 14.62 -14.35
C ARG A 67 -4.02 13.36 -13.56
N GLU A 68 -4.96 12.94 -12.67
CA GLU A 68 -4.90 11.64 -12.01
C GLU A 68 -5.31 10.53 -13.00
N TRP A 69 -6.39 10.74 -13.75
CA TRP A 69 -6.89 9.81 -14.77
C TRP A 69 -6.98 10.52 -16.11
N GLY A 70 -6.04 10.26 -16.98
CA GLY A 70 -6.12 10.75 -18.36
C GLY A 70 -7.36 10.20 -19.08
N TYR A 71 -7.87 10.95 -20.04
CA TYR A 71 -9.09 10.59 -20.76
C TYR A 71 -8.86 9.50 -21.83
N GLY A 72 -7.60 9.28 -22.20
CA GLY A 72 -7.18 8.32 -23.23
C GLY A 72 -7.01 8.95 -24.61
N ASP A 73 -7.21 10.26 -24.77
CA ASP A 73 -6.98 11.00 -26.03
C ASP A 73 -5.71 11.85 -25.99
N GLU A 74 -4.93 11.74 -24.92
CA GLU A 74 -3.66 12.44 -24.76
C GLU A 74 -2.68 12.00 -25.86
N SER A 75 -2.07 13.00 -26.56
CA SER A 75 -1.06 12.67 -27.57
C SER A 75 0.19 12.06 -26.91
N PRO A 76 0.70 10.92 -27.40
CA PRO A 76 1.99 10.37 -26.96
C PRO A 76 3.14 11.37 -26.97
N THR A 77 3.05 12.41 -27.81
CA THR A 77 4.08 13.46 -27.92
C THR A 77 4.20 14.34 -26.66
N LEU A 78 3.22 14.27 -25.75
CA LEU A 78 3.28 14.97 -24.47
C LEU A 78 4.22 14.29 -23.46
N PHE A 79 4.51 13.00 -23.65
CA PHE A 79 5.41 12.26 -22.76
C PHE A 79 6.87 12.50 -23.16
N ASP A 80 7.48 13.50 -22.52
CA ASP A 80 8.88 13.89 -22.80
C ASP A 80 9.62 14.29 -21.50
N PRO A 81 10.00 13.32 -20.64
CA PRO A 81 10.77 13.61 -19.45
C PRO A 81 12.17 14.13 -19.81
N THR A 82 12.50 15.33 -19.31
CA THR A 82 13.72 16.05 -19.70
C THR A 82 15.00 15.52 -19.06
N ASP A 83 14.89 14.79 -17.93
CA ASP A 83 16.03 14.27 -17.15
C ASP A 83 15.67 12.98 -16.42
N PHE A 84 15.05 12.04 -17.13
CA PHE A 84 14.63 10.76 -16.53
C PHE A 84 15.81 9.99 -15.96
N SER A 85 15.68 9.60 -14.70
CA SER A 85 16.72 8.82 -14.02
C SER A 85 16.11 7.71 -13.16
N ALA A 86 16.08 6.50 -13.71
CA ALA A 86 15.66 5.31 -12.97
C ALA A 86 16.53 5.07 -11.72
N ASP A 87 17.85 5.33 -11.80
CA ASP A 87 18.75 5.16 -10.67
C ASP A 87 18.42 6.14 -9.52
N GLN A 88 18.02 7.39 -9.82
CA GLN A 88 17.61 8.35 -8.79
C GLN A 88 16.29 7.95 -8.13
N ILE A 89 15.29 7.49 -8.90
CA ILE A 89 14.01 7.01 -8.38
C ILE A 89 14.26 5.83 -7.44
N VAL A 90 15.07 4.86 -7.85
CA VAL A 90 15.42 3.68 -7.06
C VAL A 90 16.20 4.07 -5.81
N ALA A 91 17.16 5.01 -5.91
CA ALA A 91 17.91 5.50 -4.77
C ALA A 91 17.01 6.19 -3.72
N ALA A 92 16.03 6.99 -4.17
CA ALA A 92 15.05 7.61 -3.30
C ALA A 92 14.19 6.57 -2.56
N ALA A 93 13.69 5.57 -3.26
CA ALA A 93 12.95 4.46 -2.65
C ALA A 93 13.80 3.71 -1.61
N LYS A 94 15.07 3.39 -1.96
CA LYS A 94 16.02 2.71 -1.07
C LYS A 94 16.36 3.54 0.17
N ALA A 95 16.48 4.87 0.03
CA ALA A 95 16.67 5.79 1.16
C ALA A 95 15.51 5.70 2.15
N GLY A 96 14.27 5.59 1.67
CA GLY A 96 13.07 5.29 2.46
C GLY A 96 13.02 3.89 3.07
N GLY A 97 13.99 3.03 2.78
CA GLY A 97 14.05 1.64 3.29
C GLY A 97 13.12 0.69 2.54
N MET A 98 12.76 0.99 1.29
CA MET A 98 11.96 0.11 0.45
C MET A 98 12.81 -1.06 -0.06
N THR A 99 12.19 -2.24 -0.20
CA THR A 99 12.83 -3.49 -0.61
C THR A 99 12.46 -3.91 -2.04
N GLY A 100 11.53 -3.20 -2.65
CA GLY A 100 11.06 -3.43 -4.01
C GLY A 100 10.42 -2.18 -4.60
N ILE A 101 10.11 -2.26 -5.89
CA ILE A 101 9.38 -1.23 -6.64
C ILE A 101 8.34 -1.91 -7.52
N VAL A 102 7.11 -1.43 -7.51
CA VAL A 102 6.07 -1.70 -8.51
C VAL A 102 5.93 -0.46 -9.40
N LEU A 103 6.10 -0.62 -10.71
CA LEU A 103 5.98 0.47 -11.68
C LEU A 103 4.65 0.38 -12.42
N THR A 104 3.94 1.50 -12.57
CA THR A 104 2.78 1.59 -13.45
C THR A 104 3.23 1.52 -14.92
N ALA A 105 3.21 0.33 -15.52
CA ALA A 105 3.59 0.16 -16.92
C ALA A 105 2.53 0.77 -17.87
N LYS A 106 1.25 0.68 -17.52
CA LYS A 106 0.12 1.32 -18.20
C LYS A 106 -0.95 1.70 -17.17
N HIS A 107 -1.34 2.96 -17.10
CA HIS A 107 -2.46 3.43 -16.27
C HIS A 107 -3.78 3.47 -17.08
N HIS A 108 -4.87 4.00 -16.52
CA HIS A 108 -6.21 4.03 -17.13
C HIS A 108 -6.28 4.80 -18.45
N ASP A 109 -5.38 5.76 -18.67
CA ASP A 109 -5.23 6.48 -19.93
C ASP A 109 -4.85 5.58 -21.12
N GLY A 110 -4.34 4.37 -20.84
CA GLY A 110 -3.92 3.40 -21.85
C GLY A 110 -2.50 3.61 -22.39
N PHE A 111 -1.77 4.65 -21.93
CA PHE A 111 -0.41 4.91 -22.42
C PHE A 111 0.60 3.90 -21.87
N CYS A 112 1.26 3.18 -22.78
CA CYS A 112 2.23 2.14 -22.44
C CYS A 112 3.65 2.69 -22.33
N LEU A 113 4.30 2.50 -21.17
CA LEU A 113 5.69 2.93 -20.91
C LEU A 113 6.76 2.03 -21.53
N TRP A 114 6.36 1.01 -22.29
CA TRP A 114 7.26 0.12 -23.02
C TRP A 114 6.97 0.16 -24.53
N PRO A 115 7.94 -0.15 -25.38
CA PRO A 115 7.79 -0.07 -26.84
C PRO A 115 6.99 -1.27 -27.38
N THR A 116 5.71 -1.37 -27.01
CA THR A 116 4.79 -2.38 -27.51
C THR A 116 4.42 -2.14 -28.96
N MET A 117 4.13 -3.22 -29.68
CA MET A 117 3.55 -3.18 -31.03
C MET A 117 2.02 -3.38 -31.02
N LEU A 118 1.41 -3.54 -29.83
CA LEU A 118 -0.02 -3.81 -29.69
C LEU A 118 -0.88 -2.54 -29.80
N THR A 119 -0.30 -1.37 -29.53
CA THR A 119 -0.96 -0.08 -29.64
C THR A 119 0.04 1.01 -30.06
N ASP A 120 -0.47 2.05 -30.70
CA ASP A 120 0.30 3.27 -31.00
C ASP A 120 0.30 4.27 -29.80
N HIS A 121 -0.57 4.06 -28.81
CA HIS A 121 -0.60 4.88 -27.58
C HIS A 121 0.47 4.39 -26.61
N CYS A 122 1.73 4.62 -26.96
CA CYS A 122 2.88 4.12 -26.21
C CYS A 122 4.12 4.99 -26.42
N ILE A 123 5.13 4.73 -25.59
CA ILE A 123 6.41 5.45 -25.57
C ILE A 123 7.14 5.48 -26.91
N ARG A 124 6.91 4.50 -27.78
CA ARG A 124 7.49 4.44 -29.15
C ARG A 124 7.08 5.65 -30.00
N ASN A 125 5.93 6.22 -29.73
CA ASN A 125 5.41 7.41 -30.44
C ASN A 125 5.62 8.71 -29.65
N SER A 126 6.41 8.67 -28.55
CA SER A 126 6.80 9.86 -27.78
C SER A 126 8.14 10.43 -28.27
N PRO A 127 8.47 11.71 -27.97
CA PRO A 127 9.79 12.29 -28.22
C PRO A 127 10.90 11.66 -27.37
N TYR A 128 10.54 11.03 -26.24
CA TYR A 128 11.49 10.46 -25.31
C TYR A 128 12.45 9.49 -26.01
N LYS A 129 13.74 9.82 -25.97
CA LYS A 129 14.82 9.08 -26.67
C LYS A 129 14.49 8.82 -28.16
N GLN A 130 13.78 9.75 -28.80
CA GLN A 130 13.38 9.66 -30.21
C GLN A 130 12.55 8.39 -30.49
N GLY A 131 11.64 8.04 -29.58
CA GLY A 131 10.79 6.85 -29.67
C GLY A 131 11.50 5.52 -29.35
N LYS A 132 12.76 5.56 -28.91
CA LYS A 132 13.57 4.38 -28.57
C LYS A 132 13.62 4.10 -27.06
N GLY A 133 12.88 4.85 -26.26
CA GLY A 133 12.81 4.67 -24.80
C GLY A 133 12.06 3.41 -24.40
N ASP A 134 12.44 2.87 -23.23
CA ASP A 134 11.74 1.78 -22.55
C ASP A 134 11.87 2.02 -21.02
N ILE A 135 10.93 2.79 -20.48
CA ILE A 135 10.93 3.14 -19.05
C ILE A 135 10.84 1.88 -18.18
N VAL A 136 10.07 0.88 -18.61
CA VAL A 136 9.93 -0.38 -17.87
C VAL A 136 11.28 -1.09 -17.76
N ARG A 137 12.03 -1.16 -18.85
CA ARG A 137 13.39 -1.74 -18.89
C ARG A 137 14.36 -0.95 -18.02
N GLU A 138 14.33 0.37 -18.13
CA GLU A 138 15.24 1.24 -17.39
C GLU A 138 15.02 1.12 -15.88
N MET A 139 13.76 1.10 -15.44
CA MET A 139 13.39 0.91 -14.04
C MET A 139 13.72 -0.51 -13.54
N GLU A 140 13.42 -1.54 -14.33
CA GLU A 140 13.77 -2.93 -14.01
C GLU A 140 15.27 -3.09 -13.74
N GLN A 141 16.10 -2.60 -14.66
CA GLN A 141 17.55 -2.72 -14.53
C GLN A 141 18.10 -1.94 -13.34
N ALA A 142 17.63 -0.71 -13.11
CA ALA A 142 18.05 0.08 -11.96
C ALA A 142 17.66 -0.58 -10.63
N THR A 143 16.44 -1.12 -10.55
CA THR A 143 15.93 -1.82 -9.37
C THR A 143 16.77 -3.04 -9.04
N ARG A 144 17.14 -3.85 -10.05
CA ARG A 144 18.02 -5.02 -9.85
C ARG A 144 19.44 -4.63 -9.47
N ARG A 145 20.02 -3.60 -10.09
CA ARG A 145 21.36 -3.10 -9.68
C ARG A 145 21.38 -2.68 -8.21
N ALA A 146 20.28 -2.16 -7.71
CA ALA A 146 20.16 -1.76 -6.30
C ALA A 146 19.91 -2.95 -5.34
N GLY A 147 19.74 -4.19 -5.85
CA GLY A 147 19.41 -5.38 -5.07
C GLY A 147 17.97 -5.39 -4.57
N MET A 148 17.07 -4.67 -5.23
CA MET A 148 15.65 -4.59 -4.90
C MET A 148 14.81 -5.45 -5.83
N ALA A 149 13.62 -5.85 -5.38
CA ALA A 149 12.67 -6.61 -6.18
C ALA A 149 11.88 -5.69 -7.12
N PHE A 150 11.53 -6.20 -8.30
CA PHE A 150 10.76 -5.46 -9.30
C PHE A 150 9.39 -6.08 -9.49
N GLY A 151 8.37 -5.25 -9.55
CA GLY A 151 6.98 -5.60 -9.84
C GLY A 151 6.39 -4.64 -10.86
N LEU A 152 5.26 -5.01 -11.43
CA LEU A 152 4.58 -4.24 -12.47
C LEU A 152 3.10 -4.09 -12.17
N TYR A 153 2.57 -2.92 -12.49
CA TYR A 153 1.16 -2.62 -12.53
C TYR A 153 0.71 -2.49 -13.99
N LEU A 154 -0.41 -3.13 -14.33
CA LEU A 154 -1.06 -3.02 -15.63
C LEU A 154 -2.55 -2.76 -15.44
N SER A 155 -3.00 -1.53 -15.67
CA SER A 155 -4.42 -1.21 -15.59
C SER A 155 -5.25 -2.10 -16.52
N PRO A 156 -6.28 -2.79 -16.01
CA PRO A 156 -7.23 -3.49 -16.87
C PRO A 156 -8.19 -2.54 -17.58
N TRP A 157 -8.45 -1.36 -17.01
CA TRP A 157 -9.19 -0.31 -17.68
C TRP A 157 -8.28 0.43 -18.67
N ASP A 158 -8.77 0.64 -19.89
CA ASP A 158 -8.04 1.29 -20.97
C ASP A 158 -8.96 2.28 -21.68
N ARG A 159 -8.84 3.53 -21.32
CA ARG A 159 -9.67 4.62 -21.85
C ARG A 159 -9.32 5.02 -23.28
N ASN A 160 -8.15 4.61 -23.78
CA ASN A 160 -7.74 4.81 -25.17
C ASN A 160 -8.32 3.75 -26.11
N HIS A 161 -8.32 2.46 -25.68
CA HIS A 161 -8.53 1.34 -26.59
C HIS A 161 -9.98 1.24 -27.12
N PRO A 162 -10.21 1.20 -28.46
CA PRO A 162 -11.56 1.19 -29.05
C PRO A 162 -12.40 -0.04 -28.66
N GLU A 163 -11.77 -1.17 -28.36
CA GLU A 163 -12.45 -2.42 -28.00
C GLU A 163 -12.61 -2.63 -26.48
N TYR A 164 -12.20 -1.68 -25.63
CA TYR A 164 -12.45 -1.80 -24.19
C TYR A 164 -13.96 -2.03 -23.90
N GLY A 165 -14.26 -2.93 -22.99
CA GLY A 165 -15.65 -3.33 -22.70
C GLY A 165 -16.24 -4.35 -23.68
N ARG A 166 -15.47 -4.79 -24.70
CA ARG A 166 -15.85 -5.81 -25.68
C ARG A 166 -14.93 -7.03 -25.59
N PRO A 167 -15.35 -8.23 -26.04
CA PRO A 167 -14.53 -9.45 -25.92
C PRO A 167 -13.13 -9.35 -26.57
N ALA A 168 -12.99 -8.65 -27.68
CA ALA A 168 -11.73 -8.47 -28.40
C ALA A 168 -10.64 -7.78 -27.55
N TYR A 169 -11.04 -6.93 -26.58
CA TYR A 169 -10.09 -6.29 -25.68
C TYR A 169 -9.36 -7.29 -24.78
N ILE A 170 -9.98 -8.38 -24.38
CA ILE A 170 -9.38 -9.36 -23.46
C ILE A 170 -8.16 -10.02 -24.11
N ASP A 171 -8.21 -10.32 -25.42
CA ASP A 171 -7.05 -10.88 -26.14
C ASP A 171 -5.90 -9.86 -26.24
N TYR A 172 -6.22 -8.59 -26.42
CA TYR A 172 -5.22 -7.52 -26.39
C TYR A 172 -4.58 -7.42 -25.00
N TYR A 173 -5.39 -7.40 -23.92
CA TYR A 173 -4.91 -7.30 -22.55
C TYR A 173 -4.02 -8.49 -22.16
N ARG A 174 -4.41 -9.73 -22.53
CA ARG A 174 -3.59 -10.93 -22.33
C ARG A 174 -2.24 -10.84 -23.03
N LYS A 175 -2.19 -10.30 -24.25
CA LYS A 175 -0.92 -10.10 -24.96
C LYS A 175 -0.02 -9.09 -24.22
N GLN A 176 -0.58 -8.03 -23.65
CA GLN A 176 0.20 -7.10 -22.82
C GLN A 176 0.74 -7.79 -21.56
N VAL A 177 -0.06 -8.61 -20.87
CA VAL A 177 0.41 -9.41 -19.73
C VAL A 177 1.59 -10.29 -20.13
N VAL A 178 1.51 -11.01 -21.26
CA VAL A 178 2.61 -11.85 -21.75
C VAL A 178 3.86 -11.03 -22.07
N GLU A 179 3.72 -9.87 -22.76
CA GLU A 179 4.87 -8.99 -23.03
C GLU A 179 5.59 -8.58 -21.75
N LEU A 180 4.83 -8.15 -20.73
CA LEU A 180 5.39 -7.66 -19.47
C LEU A 180 5.98 -8.81 -18.63
N CYS A 181 5.34 -9.95 -18.58
CA CYS A 181 5.83 -11.12 -17.84
C CYS A 181 7.05 -11.81 -18.47
N THR A 182 7.29 -11.63 -19.78
CA THR A 182 8.38 -12.34 -20.48
C THR A 182 9.59 -11.47 -20.79
N ARG A 183 9.44 -10.14 -20.82
CA ARG A 183 10.51 -9.22 -21.24
C ARG A 183 11.33 -8.63 -20.11
N TYR A 184 10.81 -8.54 -18.87
CA TYR A 184 11.40 -7.72 -17.81
C TYR A 184 11.90 -8.53 -16.59
N GLY A 185 12.34 -9.76 -16.82
CA GLY A 185 12.93 -10.63 -15.80
C GLY A 185 11.92 -11.08 -14.74
N GLU A 186 12.43 -11.47 -13.57
CA GLU A 186 11.58 -11.96 -12.47
C GLU A 186 10.77 -10.82 -11.86
N LEU A 187 9.48 -11.07 -11.59
CA LEU A 187 8.60 -10.18 -10.89
C LEU A 187 8.24 -10.76 -9.52
N PHE A 188 8.20 -9.91 -8.48
CA PHE A 188 7.69 -10.34 -7.18
C PHE A 188 6.19 -10.12 -7.05
N GLU A 189 5.63 -9.18 -7.84
CA GLU A 189 4.24 -8.79 -7.82
C GLU A 189 3.79 -8.32 -9.20
N PHE A 190 2.56 -8.70 -9.59
CA PHE A 190 1.86 -8.19 -10.76
C PHE A 190 0.51 -7.60 -10.29
N TRP A 191 0.38 -6.30 -10.44
CA TRP A 191 -0.69 -5.51 -9.86
C TRP A 191 -1.79 -5.18 -10.87
N PHE A 192 -3.02 -5.58 -10.57
CA PHE A 192 -4.21 -5.23 -11.33
C PHE A 192 -5.01 -4.20 -10.56
N ASP A 193 -5.51 -3.16 -11.24
CA ASP A 193 -6.32 -2.14 -10.61
C ASP A 193 -7.80 -2.56 -10.54
N GLY A 194 -8.46 -2.22 -9.43
CA GLY A 194 -9.88 -2.44 -9.25
C GLY A 194 -10.76 -1.42 -9.98
N ALA A 195 -10.21 -0.26 -10.40
CA ALA A 195 -10.94 0.75 -11.15
C ALA A 195 -11.19 0.28 -12.59
N ASN A 196 -12.43 0.34 -13.03
CA ASN A 196 -12.80 -0.10 -14.36
C ASN A 196 -14.19 0.41 -14.77
N GLY A 197 -14.37 0.65 -16.07
CA GLY A 197 -15.59 1.22 -16.63
C GLY A 197 -15.74 2.72 -16.32
N GLY A 198 -16.39 3.44 -17.17
CA GLY A 198 -16.58 4.88 -17.07
C GLY A 198 -16.49 5.55 -18.43
N ASP A 199 -16.38 6.88 -18.42
CA ASP A 199 -16.14 7.66 -19.61
C ASP A 199 -14.72 7.47 -20.17
N GLY A 200 -14.54 7.67 -21.45
CA GLY A 200 -13.25 7.54 -22.10
C GLY A 200 -13.28 7.89 -23.59
N TYR A 201 -12.09 8.05 -24.15
CA TYR A 201 -11.90 8.30 -25.58
C TYR A 201 -12.33 7.12 -26.45
N TYR A 202 -11.95 5.90 -26.06
CA TYR A 202 -12.31 4.63 -26.71
C TYR A 202 -12.19 4.67 -28.24
N GLY A 203 -11.04 5.13 -28.74
CA GLY A 203 -10.76 5.22 -30.16
C GLY A 203 -11.58 6.28 -30.91
N GLY A 204 -12.08 7.31 -30.21
CA GLY A 204 -12.91 8.39 -30.76
C GLY A 204 -14.40 8.26 -30.48
N ALA A 205 -14.85 7.16 -29.85
CA ALA A 205 -16.27 6.98 -29.50
C ALA A 205 -16.75 8.02 -28.45
N ARG A 206 -15.86 8.42 -27.52
CA ARG A 206 -16.13 9.42 -26.46
C ARG A 206 -17.42 9.12 -25.70
N GLU A 207 -17.50 7.95 -25.14
CA GLU A 207 -18.69 7.42 -24.47
C GLU A 207 -18.38 6.88 -23.07
N THR A 208 -19.42 6.54 -22.31
CA THR A 208 -19.29 5.81 -21.05
C THR A 208 -19.52 4.32 -21.31
N ARG A 209 -18.61 3.47 -20.82
CA ARG A 209 -18.72 2.01 -20.90
C ARG A 209 -18.81 1.41 -19.51
N THR A 210 -19.87 0.64 -19.27
CA THR A 210 -20.07 -0.11 -18.04
C THR A 210 -19.78 -1.58 -18.29
N ILE A 211 -19.02 -2.20 -17.38
CA ILE A 211 -18.69 -3.62 -17.45
C ILE A 211 -19.05 -4.34 -16.14
N ASP A 212 -19.31 -5.63 -16.22
CA ASP A 212 -19.35 -6.55 -15.08
C ASP A 212 -17.93 -7.12 -14.89
N ALA A 213 -17.09 -6.39 -14.16
CA ALA A 213 -15.67 -6.68 -14.06
C ALA A 213 -15.34 -8.13 -13.62
N PRO A 214 -16.02 -8.73 -12.63
CA PRO A 214 -15.80 -10.12 -12.25
C PRO A 214 -15.98 -11.12 -13.40
N LYS A 215 -16.86 -10.82 -14.35
CA LYS A 215 -17.13 -11.72 -15.49
C LYS A 215 -16.35 -11.34 -16.75
N TYR A 216 -16.17 -10.03 -16.97
CA TYR A 216 -15.61 -9.50 -18.21
C TYR A 216 -14.16 -9.91 -18.43
N TYR A 217 -13.30 -9.76 -17.39
CA TYR A 217 -11.87 -9.97 -17.56
C TYR A 217 -11.43 -11.44 -17.59
N ASP A 218 -12.27 -12.38 -17.10
CA ASP A 218 -11.87 -13.78 -16.93
C ASP A 218 -10.57 -13.90 -16.10
N TRP A 219 -10.60 -13.30 -14.90
CA TRP A 219 -9.46 -13.21 -13.99
C TRP A 219 -8.72 -14.52 -13.73
N PRO A 220 -9.40 -15.67 -13.56
CA PRO A 220 -8.69 -16.93 -13.36
C PRO A 220 -7.70 -17.26 -14.48
N SER A 221 -8.05 -16.98 -15.75
CA SER A 221 -7.16 -17.24 -16.88
C SER A 221 -6.02 -16.23 -16.97
N ILE A 222 -6.26 -14.96 -16.61
CA ILE A 222 -5.22 -13.91 -16.60
C ILE A 222 -4.22 -14.19 -15.47
N ILE A 223 -4.69 -14.54 -14.27
CA ILE A 223 -3.83 -14.91 -13.14
C ILE A 223 -3.01 -16.14 -13.46
N ALA A 224 -3.62 -17.17 -14.07
CA ALA A 224 -2.90 -18.36 -14.51
C ALA A 224 -1.81 -18.03 -15.54
N LEU A 225 -2.07 -17.09 -16.44
CA LEU A 225 -1.10 -16.61 -17.44
C LEU A 225 0.09 -15.92 -16.78
N VAL A 226 -0.15 -15.06 -15.76
CA VAL A 226 0.94 -14.47 -14.96
C VAL A 226 1.77 -15.57 -14.30
N HIS A 227 1.15 -16.53 -13.63
CA HIS A 227 1.87 -17.58 -12.92
C HIS A 227 2.61 -18.55 -13.85
N GLN A 228 2.13 -18.74 -15.09
CA GLN A 228 2.83 -19.53 -16.11
C GLN A 228 4.21 -18.93 -16.42
N HIS A 229 4.31 -17.60 -16.48
CA HIS A 229 5.55 -16.90 -16.83
C HIS A 229 6.33 -16.40 -15.61
N GLN A 230 5.63 -16.15 -14.50
CA GLN A 230 6.15 -15.57 -13.26
C GLN A 230 5.66 -16.38 -12.03
N PRO A 231 6.17 -17.61 -11.82
CA PRO A 231 5.63 -18.52 -10.81
C PRO A 231 5.78 -18.02 -9.37
N MET A 232 6.68 -17.06 -9.12
CA MET A 232 6.91 -16.48 -7.80
C MET A 232 6.28 -15.09 -7.63
N ALA A 233 5.66 -14.51 -8.65
CA ALA A 233 4.92 -13.27 -8.52
C ALA A 233 3.60 -13.50 -7.78
N CYS A 234 3.31 -12.68 -6.78
CA CYS A 234 1.95 -12.54 -6.26
C CYS A 234 1.13 -11.65 -7.19
N THR A 235 -0.14 -11.93 -7.34
CA THR A 235 -1.08 -11.05 -8.05
C THR A 235 -1.97 -10.30 -7.07
N PHE A 236 -2.33 -9.08 -7.42
CA PHE A 236 -3.17 -8.16 -6.67
C PHE A 236 -4.35 -7.79 -7.58
N ASP A 237 -5.49 -7.72 -7.21
CA ASP A 237 -6.46 -7.61 -6.16
C ASP A 237 -7.66 -8.57 -6.40
N PRO A 238 -8.02 -8.96 -7.69
CA PRO A 238 -9.27 -9.65 -7.98
C PRO A 238 -9.35 -11.02 -7.31
N LEU A 239 -10.57 -11.54 -7.17
CA LEU A 239 -10.80 -12.88 -6.63
C LEU A 239 -9.95 -13.93 -7.35
N GLY A 240 -9.20 -14.71 -6.56
CA GLY A 240 -8.21 -15.68 -7.03
C GLY A 240 -6.78 -15.15 -7.03
N ALA A 241 -6.57 -13.84 -6.81
CA ALA A 241 -5.26 -13.25 -6.56
C ALA A 241 -4.73 -13.62 -5.16
N GLU A 242 -3.43 -13.41 -4.95
CA GLU A 242 -2.78 -13.75 -3.67
C GLU A 242 -2.77 -12.61 -2.65
N ILE A 243 -3.01 -11.38 -3.07
CA ILE A 243 -2.97 -10.19 -2.23
C ILE A 243 -4.28 -9.43 -2.43
N ARG A 244 -4.88 -8.95 -1.35
CA ARG A 244 -6.07 -8.12 -1.41
C ARG A 244 -5.74 -6.66 -1.12
N TRP A 245 -6.55 -5.77 -1.66
CA TRP A 245 -6.56 -4.38 -1.23
C TRP A 245 -7.08 -4.23 0.21
N VAL A 246 -6.50 -3.32 0.99
CA VAL A 246 -6.95 -3.01 2.35
C VAL A 246 -8.29 -2.24 2.40
N GLY A 247 -8.78 -1.77 1.25
CA GLY A 247 -10.08 -1.09 1.13
C GLY A 247 -10.06 0.42 1.33
N ASN A 248 -8.87 1.02 1.45
CA ASN A 248 -8.68 2.48 1.51
C ASN A 248 -7.29 2.87 0.99
N GLU A 249 -7.14 4.14 0.60
CA GLU A 249 -5.87 4.72 0.12
C GLU A 249 -5.20 5.62 1.18
N ASP A 250 -5.71 5.63 2.40
CA ASP A 250 -5.08 6.32 3.53
C ASP A 250 -3.91 5.53 4.13
N GLY A 251 -3.74 4.26 3.74
CA GLY A 251 -2.71 3.37 4.23
C GLY A 251 -3.02 2.79 5.61
N ILE A 252 -4.29 2.63 5.96
CA ILE A 252 -4.73 2.21 7.29
C ILE A 252 -5.32 0.79 7.23
N ALA A 253 -4.59 -0.18 7.77
CA ALA A 253 -5.10 -1.53 8.02
C ALA A 253 -5.99 -1.56 9.27
N GLY A 254 -6.88 -2.53 9.35
CA GLY A 254 -7.63 -2.83 10.56
C GLY A 254 -6.74 -3.19 11.76
N ASP A 255 -7.27 -3.07 12.95
CA ASP A 255 -6.67 -3.53 14.19
C ASP A 255 -7.72 -4.35 14.97
N PRO A 256 -7.76 -5.70 14.76
CA PRO A 256 -6.82 -6.56 14.04
C PRO A 256 -6.93 -6.52 12.50
N CYS A 257 -5.86 -7.02 11.82
CA CYS A 257 -5.87 -7.31 10.40
C CYS A 257 -5.50 -8.79 10.16
N TRP A 258 -6.49 -9.61 9.82
CA TRP A 258 -6.32 -11.04 9.56
C TRP A 258 -5.86 -11.26 8.12
N PRO A 259 -4.90 -12.15 7.86
CA PRO A 259 -4.47 -12.46 6.49
C PRO A 259 -5.41 -13.43 5.77
N THR A 260 -6.58 -13.69 6.33
CA THR A 260 -7.54 -14.66 5.81
C THR A 260 -8.84 -14.01 5.38
N MET A 261 -9.46 -14.56 4.32
CA MET A 261 -10.71 -14.08 3.73
C MET A 261 -11.65 -15.25 3.38
N PRO A 262 -12.96 -15.00 3.35
CA PRO A 262 -13.93 -15.94 2.82
C PRO A 262 -13.73 -16.22 1.32
N ASP A 263 -14.22 -17.37 0.86
CA ASP A 263 -14.20 -17.75 -0.56
C ASP A 263 -15.43 -17.19 -1.29
N HIS A 264 -15.43 -15.87 -1.45
CA HIS A 264 -16.40 -15.14 -2.27
C HIS A 264 -15.75 -13.87 -2.84
N PRO A 265 -16.38 -13.18 -3.82
CA PRO A 265 -15.85 -11.92 -4.35
C PRO A 265 -15.55 -10.92 -3.25
N TYR A 266 -14.48 -10.15 -3.45
CA TYR A 266 -14.00 -9.14 -2.51
C TYR A 266 -15.13 -8.20 -2.05
N VAL A 267 -15.26 -8.04 -0.74
CA VAL A 267 -16.18 -7.09 -0.09
C VAL A 267 -15.35 -6.06 0.66
N GLN A 268 -15.45 -4.79 0.28
CA GLN A 268 -14.63 -3.70 0.82
C GLN A 268 -14.70 -3.61 2.35
N SER A 269 -15.86 -3.89 2.96
CA SER A 269 -16.01 -3.85 4.43
C SER A 269 -15.20 -4.93 5.15
N GLU A 270 -14.84 -6.01 4.48
CA GLU A 270 -14.00 -7.09 5.00
C GLU A 270 -12.51 -6.86 4.68
N GLY A 271 -12.21 -6.12 3.61
CA GLY A 271 -10.85 -5.88 3.13
C GLY A 271 -9.93 -5.27 4.16
N ASN A 272 -10.43 -4.34 4.97
CA ASN A 272 -9.64 -3.62 5.95
C ASN A 272 -9.12 -4.53 7.08
N SER A 273 -9.98 -5.36 7.67
CA SER A 273 -9.65 -6.22 8.83
C SER A 273 -9.39 -7.68 8.47
N GLY A 274 -9.78 -8.11 7.28
CA GLY A 274 -9.89 -9.54 6.97
C GLY A 274 -10.90 -10.26 7.85
N VAL A 275 -11.00 -11.56 7.69
CA VAL A 275 -11.96 -12.40 8.44
C VAL A 275 -11.21 -13.51 9.16
N ARG A 276 -11.31 -13.53 10.49
CA ARG A 276 -10.65 -14.53 11.36
C ARG A 276 -11.04 -15.96 10.96
N GLY A 277 -10.02 -16.80 10.70
CA GLY A 277 -10.22 -18.22 10.44
C GLY A 277 -10.90 -18.57 9.11
N ALA A 278 -11.03 -17.61 8.21
CA ALA A 278 -11.58 -17.82 6.88
C ALA A 278 -10.66 -18.72 6.02
N PRO A 279 -11.21 -19.39 4.96
CA PRO A 279 -10.53 -20.50 4.29
C PRO A 279 -9.41 -20.08 3.33
N LEU A 280 -9.39 -18.83 2.86
CA LEU A 280 -8.36 -18.36 1.94
C LEU A 280 -7.27 -17.57 2.66
N TRP A 281 -5.99 -17.86 2.37
CA TRP A 281 -4.89 -16.96 2.71
C TRP A 281 -4.84 -15.85 1.68
N TRP A 282 -5.34 -14.69 2.05
CA TRP A 282 -5.45 -13.53 1.17
C TRP A 282 -5.09 -12.26 1.95
N PRO A 283 -3.79 -12.04 2.22
CA PRO A 283 -3.31 -10.96 3.07
C PRO A 283 -3.51 -9.60 2.43
N ALA A 284 -3.66 -8.58 3.27
CA ALA A 284 -3.85 -7.21 2.82
C ALA A 284 -2.52 -6.53 2.46
N GLU A 285 -2.57 -5.76 1.39
CA GLU A 285 -1.63 -4.69 1.09
C GLU A 285 -2.25 -3.35 1.47
N THR A 286 -1.47 -2.49 2.14
CA THR A 286 -1.82 -1.11 2.42
C THR A 286 -1.08 -0.20 1.47
N ASN A 287 -1.81 0.63 0.72
CA ASN A 287 -1.23 1.59 -0.20
C ASN A 287 -1.67 3.02 0.11
N THR A 288 -0.77 3.95 -0.08
CA THR A 288 -1.04 5.40 -0.05
C THR A 288 0.06 6.12 -0.83
N SER A 289 -0.21 7.34 -1.27
CA SER A 289 0.81 8.17 -1.91
C SER A 289 1.53 9.06 -0.88
N ILE A 290 2.81 9.36 -1.13
CA ILE A 290 3.56 10.36 -0.33
C ILE A 290 2.97 11.76 -0.51
N ARG A 291 2.30 12.02 -1.64
CA ARG A 291 1.58 13.25 -2.00
C ARG A 291 0.07 13.05 -1.88
N PRO A 292 -0.76 14.08 -2.01
CA PRO A 292 -2.20 13.91 -2.11
C PRO A 292 -2.63 13.06 -3.31
N GLY A 293 -2.10 13.34 -4.50
CA GLY A 293 -2.36 12.58 -5.72
C GLY A 293 -1.46 11.35 -5.90
N TRP A 294 -1.84 10.47 -6.84
CA TRP A 294 -1.02 9.33 -7.27
C TRP A 294 0.05 9.76 -8.27
N PHE A 295 -0.29 10.68 -9.19
CA PHE A 295 0.67 11.32 -10.07
C PHE A 295 1.23 12.60 -9.46
N TYR A 296 2.32 13.11 -10.04
CA TYR A 296 2.91 14.37 -9.62
C TYR A 296 2.06 15.55 -10.09
N HIS A 297 1.73 16.42 -9.14
CA HIS A 297 1.10 17.72 -9.38
C HIS A 297 1.96 18.82 -8.75
N PRO A 298 2.35 19.88 -9.49
CA PRO A 298 3.17 20.97 -8.93
C PRO A 298 2.55 21.64 -7.70
N ASP A 299 1.23 21.75 -7.67
CA ASP A 299 0.45 22.35 -6.57
C ASP A 299 0.52 21.55 -5.26
N GLU A 300 1.08 20.35 -5.29
CA GLU A 300 1.17 19.47 -4.12
C GLU A 300 2.54 19.47 -3.45
N ASP A 301 3.51 20.24 -3.96
CA ASP A 301 4.86 20.26 -3.42
C ASP A 301 4.91 20.61 -1.92
N ALA A 302 4.03 21.51 -1.46
CA ALA A 302 3.91 21.85 -0.04
C ALA A 302 3.06 20.88 0.79
N LYS A 303 2.43 19.87 0.16
CA LYS A 303 1.48 18.93 0.78
C LYS A 303 2.05 17.52 0.94
N VAL A 304 3.33 17.34 0.71
CA VAL A 304 4.03 16.06 0.91
C VAL A 304 3.87 15.60 2.36
N LYS A 305 3.51 14.33 2.56
CA LYS A 305 3.37 13.75 3.90
C LYS A 305 4.67 13.87 4.68
N SER A 306 4.60 14.36 5.93
CA SER A 306 5.78 14.52 6.78
C SER A 306 6.41 13.15 7.14
N PRO A 307 7.70 13.11 7.53
CA PRO A 307 8.32 11.87 8.00
C PRO A 307 7.57 11.24 9.18
N ALA A 308 7.00 12.04 10.09
CA ALA A 308 6.18 11.56 11.20
C ALA A 308 4.87 10.89 10.71
N ARG A 309 4.23 11.42 9.64
CA ARG A 309 3.06 10.77 9.04
C ARG A 309 3.42 9.44 8.37
N LEU A 310 4.63 9.31 7.77
CA LEU A 310 5.11 8.04 7.23
C LEU A 310 5.43 7.01 8.33
N ILE A 311 5.95 7.44 9.50
CA ILE A 311 6.08 6.55 10.68
C ILE A 311 4.69 6.05 11.11
N ARG A 312 3.71 6.93 11.16
CA ARG A 312 2.34 6.52 11.48
C ARG A 312 1.76 5.56 10.44
N PHE A 313 2.03 5.77 9.15
CA PHE A 313 1.66 4.80 8.10
C PHE A 313 2.30 3.44 8.34
N PHE A 314 3.59 3.39 8.72
CA PHE A 314 4.26 2.15 9.09
C PHE A 314 3.58 1.47 10.29
N ASP A 315 3.21 2.24 11.33
CA ASP A 315 2.51 1.71 12.51
C ASP A 315 1.07 1.24 12.19
N GLU A 316 0.43 1.84 11.19
CA GLU A 316 -0.93 1.50 10.74
C GLU A 316 -0.98 0.40 9.66
N SER A 317 0.17 -0.03 9.15
CA SER A 317 0.32 -1.06 8.12
C SER A 317 1.22 -2.21 8.56
N VAL A 318 2.54 -2.06 8.44
CA VAL A 318 3.54 -3.09 8.73
C VAL A 318 3.43 -3.59 10.17
N ALA A 319 3.19 -2.70 11.12
CA ALA A 319 3.01 -3.06 12.52
C ALA A 319 1.72 -3.86 12.79
N ARG A 320 0.79 -3.89 11.83
CA ARG A 320 -0.46 -4.69 11.86
C ARG A 320 -0.42 -5.93 10.97
N GLY A 321 0.77 -6.28 10.45
CA GLY A 321 1.00 -7.51 9.68
C GLY A 321 0.71 -7.43 8.19
N THR A 322 0.47 -6.22 7.64
CA THR A 322 0.34 -5.97 6.20
C THR A 322 1.67 -5.51 5.59
N ASN A 323 1.78 -5.48 4.28
CA ASN A 323 2.88 -4.81 3.61
C ASN A 323 2.51 -3.34 3.30
N MET A 324 3.49 -2.45 3.49
CA MET A 324 3.40 -1.03 3.18
C MET A 324 3.82 -0.77 1.73
N HIS A 325 2.90 -0.27 0.91
CA HIS A 325 3.13 0.11 -0.48
C HIS A 325 2.98 1.62 -0.63
N LEU A 326 4.10 2.34 -0.62
CA LEU A 326 4.13 3.80 -0.65
C LEU A 326 4.39 4.31 -2.07
N ASN A 327 3.46 5.08 -2.62
CA ASN A 327 3.63 5.69 -3.93
C ASN A 327 4.55 6.91 -3.89
N LEU A 328 5.46 6.95 -4.85
CA LEU A 328 6.49 7.96 -5.07
C LEU A 328 6.36 8.48 -6.50
N PRO A 329 5.58 9.54 -6.78
CA PRO A 329 5.38 10.02 -8.14
C PRO A 329 6.57 10.85 -8.61
N PRO A 330 7.25 10.47 -9.72
CA PRO A 330 8.25 11.31 -10.36
C PRO A 330 7.64 12.57 -10.98
N ASP A 331 8.35 13.69 -10.91
CA ASP A 331 7.96 14.93 -11.55
C ASP A 331 8.14 14.89 -13.10
N ARG A 332 7.84 15.98 -13.78
CA ARG A 332 7.96 16.08 -15.26
C ARG A 332 9.38 15.93 -15.78
N ARG A 333 10.41 16.04 -14.93
CA ARG A 333 11.78 15.70 -15.30
C ARG A 333 11.96 14.18 -15.40
N GLY A 334 11.14 13.39 -14.68
CA GLY A 334 11.28 11.96 -14.51
C GLY A 334 12.18 11.61 -13.31
N ARG A 335 12.07 12.38 -12.22
CA ARG A 335 12.84 12.21 -10.97
C ARG A 335 11.92 12.40 -9.76
N ILE A 336 12.24 11.75 -8.66
CA ILE A 336 11.59 12.07 -7.37
C ILE A 336 12.06 13.45 -6.93
N PRO A 337 11.15 14.39 -6.60
CA PRO A 337 11.51 15.72 -6.12
C PRO A 337 12.41 15.68 -4.88
N ASP A 338 13.33 16.64 -4.77
CA ASP A 338 14.33 16.65 -3.70
C ASP A 338 13.73 16.71 -2.30
N HIS A 339 12.58 17.40 -2.15
CA HIS A 339 11.86 17.45 -0.89
C HIS A 339 11.31 16.07 -0.50
N ASP A 340 10.72 15.32 -1.45
CA ASP A 340 10.22 13.97 -1.22
C ASP A 340 11.37 13.02 -0.85
N VAL A 341 12.53 13.16 -1.51
CA VAL A 341 13.75 12.42 -1.15
C VAL A 341 14.19 12.71 0.28
N ALA A 342 14.17 13.98 0.71
CA ALA A 342 14.53 14.35 2.08
C ALA A 342 13.55 13.74 3.11
N VAL A 343 12.25 13.75 2.83
CA VAL A 343 11.22 13.12 3.66
C VAL A 343 11.44 11.61 3.76
N LEU A 344 11.66 10.94 2.62
CA LEU A 344 11.93 9.50 2.56
C LEU A 344 13.20 9.12 3.34
N THR A 345 14.26 9.90 3.19
CA THR A 345 15.53 9.68 3.89
C THR A 345 15.33 9.77 5.40
N SER A 346 14.66 10.84 5.88
CA SER A 346 14.38 11.01 7.31
C SER A 346 13.51 9.87 7.87
N PHE A 347 12.48 9.45 7.14
CA PHE A 347 11.66 8.29 7.50
C PHE A 347 12.49 7.00 7.58
N GLY A 348 13.26 6.71 6.52
CA GLY A 348 14.07 5.49 6.43
C GLY A 348 15.14 5.43 7.52
N ASP A 349 15.79 6.56 7.83
CA ASP A 349 16.78 6.65 8.91
C ASP A 349 16.17 6.37 10.28
N ALA A 350 14.99 6.94 10.55
CA ALA A 350 14.28 6.71 11.81
C ALA A 350 13.88 5.24 11.98
N ILE A 351 13.37 4.60 10.91
CA ILE A 351 13.05 3.16 10.95
C ILE A 351 14.32 2.33 11.15
N ARG A 352 15.38 2.57 10.38
CA ARG A 352 16.65 1.84 10.53
C ARG A 352 17.21 1.98 11.94
N ALA A 353 17.24 3.19 12.48
CA ALA A 353 17.75 3.46 13.83
C ALA A 353 16.88 2.81 14.91
N SER A 354 15.55 2.85 14.75
CA SER A 354 14.62 2.23 15.72
C SER A 354 14.80 0.72 15.83
N PHE A 355 15.07 0.04 14.72
CA PHE A 355 15.19 -1.43 14.67
C PHE A 355 16.63 -1.93 14.59
N ALA A 356 17.64 -1.06 14.76
CA ALA A 356 19.05 -1.41 14.64
C ALA A 356 19.55 -2.37 15.74
N THR A 357 19.03 -2.24 16.95
CA THR A 357 19.48 -3.00 18.11
C THR A 357 18.29 -3.65 18.80
N ASP A 358 18.25 -4.98 18.78
CA ASP A 358 17.29 -5.73 19.57
C ASP A 358 17.74 -5.75 21.05
N LEU A 359 16.95 -5.11 21.90
CA LEU A 359 17.20 -5.00 23.34
C LEU A 359 16.90 -6.30 24.09
N ALA A 360 16.26 -7.28 23.45
CA ALA A 360 16.08 -8.63 23.99
C ALA A 360 17.31 -9.53 23.79
N GLN A 361 18.33 -9.07 23.05
CA GLN A 361 19.58 -9.81 22.89
C GLN A 361 20.25 -10.07 24.25
N GLY A 362 20.59 -11.36 24.51
CA GLY A 362 21.15 -11.82 25.79
C GLY A 362 20.09 -12.13 26.85
N ALA A 363 18.81 -12.03 26.54
CA ALA A 363 17.74 -12.49 27.43
C ALA A 363 17.70 -14.02 27.53
N VAL A 364 17.18 -14.52 28.66
CA VAL A 364 16.89 -15.94 28.86
C VAL A 364 15.39 -16.14 28.65
N ALA A 365 15.03 -16.99 27.69
CA ALA A 365 13.64 -17.30 27.41
C ALA A 365 13.20 -18.57 28.15
N SER A 366 12.03 -18.53 28.79
CA SER A 366 11.36 -19.67 29.44
C SER A 366 9.88 -19.66 29.08
N ALA A 367 9.22 -20.82 29.20
CA ALA A 367 7.79 -20.92 28.92
C ALA A 367 7.12 -21.92 29.85
N THR A 368 5.80 -21.76 30.02
CA THR A 368 4.98 -22.69 30.83
C THR A 368 4.86 -24.07 30.19
N ALA A 369 5.09 -24.17 28.88
CA ALA A 369 5.15 -25.44 28.14
C ALA A 369 6.07 -25.32 26.94
N THR A 370 6.68 -26.44 26.55
CA THR A 370 7.56 -26.57 25.38
C THR A 370 7.27 -27.90 24.71
N ARG A 371 7.15 -27.92 23.38
CA ARG A 371 6.85 -29.13 22.61
C ARG A 371 8.01 -30.15 22.67
N ASP A 372 9.21 -29.68 22.39
CA ASP A 372 10.41 -30.51 22.24
C ASP A 372 11.71 -29.68 22.22
N GLY A 373 12.84 -30.36 22.05
CA GLY A 373 14.16 -29.72 21.97
C GLY A 373 14.40 -28.87 20.70
N ALA A 374 13.62 -29.05 19.64
CA ALA A 374 13.73 -28.26 18.42
C ALA A 374 12.91 -26.96 18.50
N SER A 375 11.84 -26.95 19.30
CA SER A 375 10.86 -25.84 19.45
C SER A 375 10.98 -25.15 20.81
N THR A 376 12.21 -24.93 21.30
CA THR A 376 12.47 -24.35 22.64
C THR A 376 12.14 -22.86 22.70
N PRO A 377 11.85 -22.29 23.88
CA PRO A 377 11.63 -20.84 24.05
C PRO A 377 12.76 -19.97 23.51
N ALA A 378 14.02 -20.43 23.52
CA ALA A 378 15.17 -19.70 23.00
C ALA A 378 15.05 -19.38 21.47
N LYS A 379 14.22 -20.12 20.75
CA LYS A 379 14.00 -19.92 19.30
C LYS A 379 13.38 -18.56 18.97
N VAL A 380 12.71 -17.93 19.91
CA VAL A 380 12.14 -16.58 19.67
C VAL A 380 13.19 -15.47 19.72
N LEU A 381 14.44 -15.78 20.11
CA LEU A 381 15.55 -14.82 20.27
C LEU A 381 16.70 -15.06 19.28
N ASP A 382 16.63 -16.08 18.42
CA ASP A 382 17.73 -16.46 17.53
C ASP A 382 17.80 -15.65 16.22
N GLY A 383 16.83 -14.75 15.99
CA GLY A 383 16.76 -13.90 14.80
C GLY A 383 16.42 -14.64 13.51
N ASN A 384 16.05 -15.91 13.60
CA ASN A 384 15.74 -16.77 12.46
C ASN A 384 14.23 -17.00 12.34
N ARG A 385 13.60 -16.46 11.29
CA ARG A 385 12.16 -16.61 11.04
C ARG A 385 11.73 -18.04 10.70
N ASP A 386 12.68 -18.95 10.40
CA ASP A 386 12.42 -20.35 10.06
C ASP A 386 12.42 -21.27 11.30
N THR A 387 12.77 -20.75 12.47
CA THR A 387 12.68 -21.43 13.73
C THR A 387 11.56 -20.84 14.60
N TYR A 388 11.05 -21.62 15.55
CA TYR A 388 9.95 -21.15 16.38
C TYR A 388 9.91 -21.90 17.74
N TRP A 389 9.37 -21.24 18.74
CA TRP A 389 8.88 -21.88 19.96
C TRP A 389 7.45 -22.39 19.73
N SER A 390 7.17 -23.60 20.25
CA SER A 390 5.82 -24.18 20.22
C SER A 390 5.57 -25.05 21.47
N THR A 391 4.29 -25.37 21.69
CA THR A 391 3.82 -26.21 22.78
C THR A 391 3.22 -27.52 22.27
N PRO A 392 2.98 -28.54 23.12
CA PRO A 392 2.15 -29.68 22.74
C PRO A 392 0.78 -29.26 22.20
N ASP A 393 0.21 -30.04 21.30
CA ASP A 393 -1.02 -29.66 20.55
C ASP A 393 -2.18 -29.22 21.46
N GLY A 394 -2.34 -29.84 22.64
CA GLY A 394 -3.42 -29.48 23.58
C GLY A 394 -3.13 -28.25 24.46
N VAL A 395 -1.95 -27.63 24.36
CA VAL A 395 -1.59 -26.45 25.16
C VAL A 395 -1.64 -25.22 24.30
N THR A 396 -2.79 -24.52 24.30
CA THR A 396 -3.08 -23.41 23.40
C THR A 396 -2.92 -22.03 24.06
N THR A 397 -2.93 -21.94 25.41
CA THR A 397 -2.84 -20.67 26.15
C THR A 397 -1.61 -20.62 27.07
N PRO A 398 -0.39 -20.89 26.56
CA PRO A 398 0.83 -20.82 27.36
C PRO A 398 1.30 -19.38 27.57
N THR A 399 2.26 -19.24 28.49
CA THR A 399 3.00 -17.98 28.70
C THR A 399 4.47 -18.19 28.35
N LEU A 400 5.03 -17.29 27.56
CA LEU A 400 6.46 -17.18 27.26
C LEU A 400 7.03 -16.00 28.02
N THR A 401 8.10 -16.18 28.77
CA THR A 401 8.76 -15.15 29.60
C THR A 401 10.20 -14.94 29.12
N LEU A 402 10.62 -13.68 29.01
CA LEU A 402 12.00 -13.27 28.76
C LEU A 402 12.56 -12.60 30.03
N ASP A 403 13.64 -13.15 30.59
CA ASP A 403 14.45 -12.51 31.61
C ASP A 403 15.49 -11.63 30.91
N LEU A 404 15.32 -10.32 30.97
CA LEU A 404 16.10 -9.34 30.22
C LEU A 404 17.42 -9.01 30.93
N PRO A 405 18.49 -8.71 30.17
CA PRO A 405 19.68 -8.06 30.71
C PRO A 405 19.32 -6.78 31.47
N PRO A 406 20.16 -6.35 32.47
CA PRO A 406 19.88 -5.13 33.23
C PRO A 406 19.80 -3.89 32.35
N ASP A 407 19.12 -2.88 32.85
CA ASP A 407 19.03 -1.52 32.28
C ASP A 407 18.39 -1.42 30.89
N ARG A 408 17.56 -2.39 30.50
CA ARG A 408 16.83 -2.36 29.23
C ARG A 408 15.61 -1.43 29.35
N ARG A 409 15.52 -0.48 28.41
CA ARG A 409 14.38 0.45 28.27
C ARG A 409 13.91 0.42 26.81
N PHE A 410 12.69 -0.02 26.59
CA PHE A 410 12.09 -0.20 25.28
C PHE A 410 10.71 0.46 25.19
N ASP A 411 10.29 0.78 23.99
CA ASP A 411 8.95 1.28 23.68
C ASP A 411 8.39 0.68 22.37
N LEU A 412 9.13 -0.23 21.72
CA LEU A 412 8.66 -1.02 20.60
C LEU A 412 8.83 -2.51 20.93
N ILE A 413 7.76 -3.28 20.70
CA ILE A 413 7.73 -4.73 20.91
C ILE A 413 7.30 -5.37 19.60
N ARG A 414 8.14 -6.23 19.01
CA ARG A 414 7.83 -6.97 17.79
C ARG A 414 7.65 -8.43 18.09
N ILE A 415 6.56 -9.01 17.58
CA ILE A 415 6.23 -10.43 17.71
C ILE A 415 5.92 -10.96 16.33
N ARG A 416 6.33 -12.19 16.01
CA ARG A 416 6.05 -12.88 14.76
C ARG A 416 5.62 -14.31 14.98
N GLU A 417 4.63 -14.77 14.23
CA GLU A 417 4.30 -16.18 14.11
C GLU A 417 5.11 -16.84 12.99
N TYR A 418 5.31 -18.14 13.09
CA TYR A 418 5.85 -18.96 12.00
C TYR A 418 4.77 -19.25 10.98
N LEU A 419 4.66 -18.40 9.98
CA LEU A 419 3.56 -18.35 9.00
C LEU A 419 3.28 -19.63 8.22
N PRO A 420 4.27 -20.51 7.89
CA PRO A 420 3.97 -21.76 7.20
C PRO A 420 2.98 -22.66 7.91
N LEU A 421 2.75 -22.44 9.20
CA LEU A 421 1.73 -23.16 10.01
C LEU A 421 0.39 -22.44 10.11
N GLY A 422 0.19 -21.29 9.44
CA GLY A 422 -0.99 -20.44 9.53
C GLY A 422 -0.97 -19.52 10.75
N VAL A 423 -1.95 -18.62 10.85
CA VAL A 423 -2.15 -17.75 12.03
C VAL A 423 -2.83 -18.54 13.13
N ARG A 424 -2.18 -18.66 14.28
CA ARG A 424 -2.58 -19.53 15.37
C ARG A 424 -2.96 -18.75 16.63
N VAL A 425 -2.40 -17.55 16.84
CA VAL A 425 -2.71 -16.71 18.01
C VAL A 425 -3.81 -15.73 17.66
N THR A 426 -4.94 -15.86 18.33
CA THR A 426 -6.10 -15.01 18.08
C THR A 426 -6.20 -13.85 19.05
N ARG A 427 -5.75 -14.02 20.30
CA ARG A 427 -5.66 -12.96 21.29
C ARG A 427 -4.49 -13.19 22.24
N PHE A 428 -3.76 -12.13 22.55
CA PHE A 428 -2.60 -12.18 23.42
C PHE A 428 -2.44 -10.89 24.23
N ALA A 429 -1.67 -10.97 25.30
CA ALA A 429 -1.26 -9.81 26.06
C ALA A 429 0.28 -9.77 26.21
N ILE A 430 0.81 -8.56 26.30
CA ILE A 430 2.18 -8.30 26.72
C ILE A 430 2.15 -7.69 28.10
N GLU A 431 2.94 -8.27 28.99
CA GLU A 431 3.10 -7.80 30.36
C GLU A 431 4.57 -7.64 30.71
N ALA A 432 4.90 -6.61 31.47
CA ALA A 432 6.24 -6.37 31.99
C ALA A 432 6.24 -6.39 33.52
N GLU A 433 7.32 -6.87 34.13
CA GLU A 433 7.52 -6.77 35.55
C GLU A 433 8.16 -5.42 35.88
N VAL A 434 7.34 -4.52 36.41
CA VAL A 434 7.75 -3.17 36.84
C VAL A 434 7.63 -3.08 38.35
N ALA A 435 8.70 -2.72 39.05
CA ALA A 435 8.75 -2.63 40.50
C ALA A 435 8.26 -3.92 41.22
N GLY A 436 8.61 -5.10 40.68
CA GLY A 436 8.25 -6.41 41.24
C GLY A 436 6.79 -6.82 41.01
N ARG A 437 6.04 -6.14 40.16
CA ARG A 437 4.65 -6.46 39.82
C ARG A 437 4.46 -6.55 38.31
N TRP A 438 3.69 -7.56 37.88
CA TRP A 438 3.29 -7.67 36.49
C TRP A 438 2.26 -6.58 36.12
N GLN A 439 2.58 -5.81 35.09
CA GLN A 439 1.71 -4.77 34.53
C GLN A 439 1.43 -5.11 33.07
N ARG A 440 0.17 -5.04 32.66
CA ARG A 440 -0.22 -5.21 31.26
C ARG A 440 0.15 -3.96 30.47
N LEU A 441 1.00 -4.13 29.46
CA LEU A 441 1.42 -3.08 28.55
C LEU A 441 0.49 -2.99 27.35
N ALA A 442 0.00 -4.13 26.86
CA ALA A 442 -0.93 -4.20 25.73
C ALA A 442 -1.73 -5.50 25.75
N GLU A 443 -2.93 -5.45 25.18
CA GLU A 443 -3.70 -6.61 24.77
C GLU A 443 -4.12 -6.41 23.32
N LYS A 444 -3.91 -7.40 22.44
CA LYS A 444 -4.12 -7.33 21.01
C LYS A 444 -4.64 -8.65 20.46
N GLU A 445 -5.20 -8.59 19.27
CA GLU A 445 -5.56 -9.74 18.47
C GLU A 445 -4.62 -9.87 17.27
N CYS A 446 -4.51 -11.07 16.71
CA CYS A 446 -3.75 -11.40 15.51
C CYS A 446 -2.28 -11.00 15.56
N ILE A 447 -1.37 -11.95 15.75
CA ILE A 447 0.07 -11.71 15.57
C ILE A 447 0.41 -11.76 14.07
N GLY A 448 0.11 -12.87 13.40
CA GLY A 448 0.34 -13.04 11.97
C GLY A 448 1.81 -12.89 11.53
N ALA A 449 2.02 -12.27 10.36
CA ALA A 449 3.36 -12.03 9.80
C ALA A 449 4.25 -11.25 10.75
N GLN A 450 3.69 -10.25 11.39
CA GLN A 450 4.26 -9.56 12.55
C GLN A 450 3.22 -8.67 13.22
N ARG A 451 3.45 -8.44 14.49
CA ARG A 451 2.77 -7.43 15.28
C ARG A 451 3.81 -6.57 15.97
N ILE A 452 3.79 -5.26 15.69
CA ILE A 452 4.64 -4.29 16.39
C ILE A 452 3.73 -3.44 17.27
N ILE A 453 4.07 -3.37 18.55
CA ILE A 453 3.36 -2.58 19.55
C ILE A 453 4.25 -1.41 19.92
N ARG A 454 3.78 -0.19 19.69
CA ARG A 454 4.40 1.04 20.17
C ARG A 454 3.76 1.45 21.47
N LEU A 455 4.56 1.64 22.50
CA LEU A 455 4.13 2.16 23.80
C LEU A 455 4.24 3.68 23.81
N ASP A 456 3.38 4.34 24.60
CA ASP A 456 3.37 5.81 24.73
C ASP A 456 4.65 6.35 25.40
N ALA A 457 5.26 5.54 26.26
CA ALA A 457 6.51 5.87 26.93
C ALA A 457 7.41 4.64 27.10
N PRO A 458 8.75 4.82 27.19
CA PRO A 458 9.66 3.72 27.41
C PRO A 458 9.49 3.06 28.78
N VAL A 459 9.39 1.75 28.75
CA VAL A 459 9.30 0.90 29.94
C VAL A 459 10.68 0.35 30.30
N ALA A 460 11.06 0.41 31.57
CA ALA A 460 12.20 -0.30 32.13
C ALA A 460 11.68 -1.55 32.85
N ALA A 461 12.12 -2.72 32.41
CA ALA A 461 11.69 -3.98 33.00
C ALA A 461 12.82 -4.99 33.04
N ARG A 462 12.80 -5.86 34.08
CA ARG A 462 13.70 -7.01 34.18
C ARG A 462 13.12 -8.26 33.51
N ARG A 463 11.81 -8.33 33.42
CA ARG A 463 11.09 -9.42 32.75
C ARG A 463 9.95 -8.89 31.94
N ILE A 464 9.74 -9.50 30.78
CA ILE A 464 8.57 -9.30 29.93
C ILE A 464 7.96 -10.68 29.62
N ARG A 465 6.64 -10.76 29.46
CA ARG A 465 6.00 -12.00 29.04
C ARG A 465 4.94 -11.77 27.97
N LEU A 466 4.91 -12.70 27.03
CA LEU A 466 3.84 -12.90 26.06
C LEU A 466 2.87 -13.93 26.66
N VAL A 467 1.67 -13.51 26.95
CA VAL A 467 0.58 -14.35 27.46
C VAL A 467 -0.39 -14.63 26.31
N ILE A 468 -0.47 -15.88 25.87
CA ILE A 468 -1.47 -16.27 24.88
C ILE A 468 -2.80 -16.43 25.60
N LEU A 469 -3.77 -15.60 25.24
CA LEU A 469 -5.10 -15.55 25.87
C LEU A 469 -6.13 -16.42 25.13
N ASP A 470 -5.98 -16.54 23.80
CA ASP A 470 -6.85 -17.37 22.96
C ASP A 470 -6.08 -17.82 21.71
N ALA A 471 -6.14 -19.12 21.42
CA ALA A 471 -5.57 -19.72 20.23
C ALA A 471 -6.29 -21.04 19.91
N PRO A 472 -6.77 -21.26 18.66
CA PRO A 472 -7.42 -22.50 18.26
C PRO A 472 -6.44 -23.68 18.11
N ALA A 473 -5.16 -23.44 18.10
CA ALA A 473 -4.10 -24.45 18.04
C ALA A 473 -2.87 -24.00 18.86
N CYS A 474 -1.96 -24.92 19.17
CA CYS A 474 -0.71 -24.60 19.87
C CYS A 474 0.03 -23.48 19.14
N PRO A 475 0.56 -22.45 19.86
CA PRO A 475 1.26 -21.33 19.20
C PRO A 475 2.55 -21.81 18.53
N ALA A 476 2.99 -21.05 17.51
CA ALA A 476 4.28 -21.21 16.85
C ALA A 476 4.88 -19.80 16.68
N ILE A 477 5.64 -19.34 17.67
CA ILE A 477 6.19 -17.99 17.71
C ILE A 477 7.64 -18.03 17.24
N SER A 478 7.92 -17.32 16.13
CA SER A 478 9.28 -17.26 15.55
C SER A 478 10.13 -16.13 16.10
N GLU A 479 9.52 -15.08 16.67
CA GLU A 479 10.28 -13.94 17.19
C GLU A 479 9.54 -13.20 18.29
N VAL A 480 10.29 -12.77 19.31
CA VAL A 480 9.93 -11.69 20.25
C VAL A 480 11.15 -10.79 20.41
N ALA A 481 11.06 -9.56 19.96
CA ALA A 481 12.15 -8.59 19.94
C ALA A 481 11.70 -7.25 20.54
N LEU A 482 12.63 -6.53 21.14
CA LEU A 482 12.40 -5.28 21.85
C LEU A 482 13.29 -4.18 21.28
N PHE A 483 12.71 -3.00 21.05
CA PHE A 483 13.45 -1.90 20.43
C PHE A 483 13.16 -0.57 21.12
N ARG A 484 13.97 0.42 20.74
CA ARG A 484 13.79 1.81 21.15
C ARG A 484 13.43 2.66 19.92
N SER A 485 12.28 3.32 19.97
CA SER A 485 11.87 4.20 18.89
C SER A 485 12.79 5.42 18.77
N VAL A 486 13.09 5.79 17.53
CA VAL A 486 13.81 7.01 17.17
C VAL A 486 12.86 7.88 16.34
N ALA A 487 12.66 9.11 16.78
CA ALA A 487 11.84 10.05 16.06
C ALA A 487 12.52 10.48 14.75
N PRO A 488 11.79 10.63 13.65
CA PRO A 488 12.34 11.15 12.42
C PRO A 488 12.70 12.64 12.58
N VAL A 489 13.70 13.08 11.83
CA VAL A 489 14.04 14.50 11.72
C VAL A 489 12.94 15.20 10.91
N ALA A 490 12.43 16.31 11.43
CA ALA A 490 11.44 17.10 10.70
C ALA A 490 12.05 17.69 9.43
N VAL A 491 11.33 17.57 8.31
CA VAL A 491 11.68 18.20 7.04
C VAL A 491 10.69 19.34 6.81
N ALA A 492 11.21 20.56 6.67
CA ALA A 492 10.35 21.73 6.43
C ALA A 492 9.74 21.63 5.04
N ALA A 493 8.43 21.81 4.95
CA ALA A 493 7.76 21.88 3.66
C ALA A 493 8.31 23.04 2.81
N PRO A 494 8.47 22.86 1.50
CA PRO A 494 8.82 23.97 0.62
C PRO A 494 7.74 25.06 0.73
N ARG A 495 8.12 26.29 0.47
CA ARG A 495 7.12 27.36 0.39
C ARG A 495 6.19 27.04 -0.77
N SER A 496 4.88 27.03 -0.48
CA SER A 496 3.90 26.84 -1.53
C SER A 496 4.07 27.91 -2.59
N THR A 497 4.25 27.48 -3.84
CA THR A 497 4.11 28.33 -5.01
C THR A 497 2.66 28.35 -5.50
N ASP A 498 1.76 27.78 -4.70
CA ASP A 498 0.34 27.67 -5.04
C ASP A 498 -0.20 28.99 -5.51
N ALA A 499 -0.73 28.98 -6.68
CA ALA A 499 -1.72 29.94 -7.11
C ALA A 499 -2.81 30.01 -6.05
N ALA A 500 -2.95 31.16 -5.44
CA ALA A 500 -3.79 31.33 -4.27
C ALA A 500 -5.18 30.75 -4.54
N ILE A 501 -5.55 29.69 -3.80
CA ILE A 501 -6.95 29.35 -3.64
C ILE A 501 -7.58 30.61 -3.02
N LEU A 502 -8.56 31.16 -3.71
CA LEU A 502 -9.26 32.33 -3.21
C LEU A 502 -9.95 31.95 -1.90
N SER A 503 -9.66 32.68 -0.85
CA SER A 503 -10.30 32.44 0.45
C SER A 503 -11.82 32.60 0.32
N PRO A 504 -12.61 31.61 0.71
CA PRO A 504 -14.07 31.70 0.65
C PRO A 504 -14.69 32.61 1.73
N ARG A 505 -13.87 33.28 2.59
CA ARG A 505 -14.37 34.08 3.73
C ARG A 505 -15.36 35.19 3.37
N ASP A 506 -15.24 35.73 2.17
CA ASP A 506 -16.11 36.80 1.66
C ASP A 506 -17.20 36.27 0.72
N TRP A 507 -17.32 34.94 0.62
CA TRP A 507 -18.29 34.32 -0.27
C TRP A 507 -19.60 34.05 0.46
N THR A 508 -20.68 33.97 -0.31
CA THR A 508 -22.00 33.61 0.26
C THR A 508 -22.67 32.54 -0.59
N VAL A 509 -23.44 31.68 0.06
CA VAL A 509 -24.32 30.74 -0.62
C VAL A 509 -25.56 31.47 -1.08
N VAL A 510 -25.78 31.56 -2.39
CA VAL A 510 -26.96 32.20 -2.99
C VAL A 510 -28.12 31.22 -3.08
N ALA A 511 -27.83 29.98 -3.42
CA ALA A 511 -28.82 28.90 -3.50
C ALA A 511 -28.14 27.55 -3.29
N ALA A 512 -28.84 26.62 -2.68
CA ALA A 512 -28.41 25.23 -2.55
C ALA A 512 -29.61 24.29 -2.57
N SER A 513 -29.39 23.05 -3.04
CA SER A 513 -30.42 22.01 -3.09
C SER A 513 -30.76 21.42 -1.71
N ALA A 514 -29.93 21.69 -0.70
CA ALA A 514 -30.16 21.30 0.69
C ALA A 514 -29.65 22.40 1.64
N PRO A 515 -30.19 22.51 2.88
CA PRO A 515 -29.72 23.45 3.89
C PRO A 515 -28.31 23.13 4.37
N GLY A 516 -27.66 24.11 5.03
CA GLY A 516 -26.33 23.96 5.64
C GLY A 516 -25.16 24.08 4.67
N ALA A 517 -25.39 24.62 3.47
CA ALA A 517 -24.34 24.75 2.44
C ALA A 517 -23.26 25.80 2.80
N GLU A 518 -23.45 26.58 3.85
CA GLU A 518 -22.45 27.48 4.43
C GLU A 518 -21.20 26.72 4.92
N ALA A 519 -21.35 25.45 5.32
CA ALA A 519 -20.24 24.55 5.65
C ALA A 519 -19.23 24.38 4.51
N LEU A 520 -19.64 24.61 3.25
CA LEU A 520 -18.75 24.55 2.10
C LEU A 520 -17.74 25.70 2.02
N LEU A 521 -17.88 26.73 2.87
CA LEU A 521 -17.13 27.98 2.78
C LEU A 521 -16.36 28.31 4.08
N ASP A 522 -16.46 27.48 5.13
CA ASP A 522 -15.86 27.77 6.44
C ASP A 522 -14.38 27.36 6.54
N GLY A 523 -13.88 26.55 5.61
CA GLY A 523 -12.51 26.06 5.60
C GLY A 523 -12.21 25.03 6.70
N ASP A 524 -13.26 24.49 7.34
CA ASP A 524 -13.17 23.44 8.34
C ASP A 524 -13.48 22.07 7.70
N GLY A 525 -12.45 21.31 7.35
CA GLY A 525 -12.61 19.99 6.75
C GLY A 525 -13.36 18.97 7.62
N SER A 526 -13.71 19.32 8.88
CA SER A 526 -14.56 18.51 9.76
C SER A 526 -16.05 18.85 9.64
N SER A 527 -16.40 20.01 9.11
CA SER A 527 -17.76 20.38 8.76
C SER A 527 -18.19 19.72 7.44
N VAL A 528 -19.49 19.61 7.20
CA VAL A 528 -19.98 18.92 6.00
C VAL A 528 -21.33 19.47 5.51
N TRP A 529 -21.41 19.75 4.23
CA TRP A 529 -22.68 19.85 3.54
C TRP A 529 -23.09 18.47 3.00
N SER A 530 -24.26 17.99 3.41
CA SER A 530 -24.73 16.67 3.00
C SER A 530 -26.20 16.69 2.62
N GLN A 531 -26.56 15.80 1.69
CA GLN A 531 -27.96 15.56 1.29
C GLN A 531 -28.14 14.10 0.84
N PRO A 532 -29.42 13.60 0.79
CA PRO A 532 -29.69 12.28 0.20
C PRO A 532 -29.07 12.16 -1.19
N ALA A 533 -28.67 10.93 -1.55
CA ALA A 533 -28.10 10.67 -2.89
C ALA A 533 -29.03 11.23 -3.98
N PRO A 534 -28.51 11.95 -4.96
CA PRO A 534 -29.30 12.46 -6.05
C PRO A 534 -29.79 11.32 -6.94
N ALA A 535 -31.05 10.90 -6.75
CA ALA A 535 -31.64 9.83 -7.55
C ALA A 535 -32.26 10.33 -8.85
N THR A 536 -32.89 11.50 -8.82
CA THR A 536 -33.59 12.08 -10.00
C THR A 536 -33.29 13.56 -10.20
N THR A 537 -32.99 14.29 -9.12
CA THR A 537 -32.67 15.73 -9.17
C THR A 537 -31.21 15.93 -8.75
N PRO A 538 -30.35 16.49 -9.59
CA PRO A 538 -28.97 16.77 -9.23
C PRO A 538 -28.85 17.66 -8.00
N ALA A 539 -27.84 17.38 -7.16
CA ALA A 539 -27.43 18.28 -6.09
C ALA A 539 -26.82 19.55 -6.69
N SER A 540 -27.10 20.72 -6.12
CA SER A 540 -26.53 21.96 -6.65
C SER A 540 -26.26 23.00 -5.55
N VAL A 541 -25.22 23.80 -5.77
CA VAL A 541 -24.91 24.99 -4.98
C VAL A 541 -24.51 26.14 -5.89
N THR A 542 -24.97 27.33 -5.56
CA THR A 542 -24.60 28.57 -6.22
C THR A 542 -23.95 29.51 -5.23
N LEU A 543 -22.74 29.96 -5.55
CA LEU A 543 -21.89 30.80 -4.69
C LEU A 543 -21.73 32.19 -5.33
N ASP A 544 -21.81 33.25 -4.52
CA ASP A 544 -21.38 34.61 -4.87
C ASP A 544 -20.00 34.86 -4.26
N LEU A 545 -19.01 35.17 -5.09
CA LEU A 545 -17.63 35.46 -4.68
C LEU A 545 -17.46 36.89 -4.13
N GLY A 546 -18.56 37.62 -3.98
CA GLY A 546 -18.58 39.00 -3.49
C GLY A 546 -18.18 40.04 -4.53
N LYS A 547 -17.26 39.74 -5.42
CA LYS A 547 -16.79 40.61 -6.51
C LYS A 547 -16.42 39.82 -7.76
N ALA A 548 -16.46 40.48 -8.90
CA ALA A 548 -15.97 39.90 -10.13
C ALA A 548 -14.44 39.78 -10.12
N GLN A 549 -13.95 38.61 -10.50
CA GLN A 549 -12.52 38.32 -10.61
C GLN A 549 -12.26 37.23 -11.65
N THR A 550 -11.03 37.19 -12.19
CA THR A 550 -10.65 36.15 -13.14
C THR A 550 -10.31 34.88 -12.38
N VAL A 551 -11.00 33.79 -12.71
CA VAL A 551 -10.85 32.48 -12.05
C VAL A 551 -10.46 31.44 -13.11
N ALA A 552 -9.51 30.58 -12.77
CA ALA A 552 -9.01 29.53 -13.66
C ALA A 552 -9.67 28.17 -13.41
N GLY A 553 -10.34 27.98 -12.26
CA GLY A 553 -11.00 26.74 -11.92
C GLY A 553 -11.60 26.76 -10.52
N PHE A 554 -12.22 25.66 -10.14
CA PHE A 554 -12.72 25.46 -8.77
C PHE A 554 -12.01 24.29 -8.09
N SER A 555 -12.03 24.28 -6.76
CA SER A 555 -11.58 23.13 -5.96
C SER A 555 -12.73 22.56 -5.13
N LEU A 556 -12.68 21.26 -4.88
CA LEU A 556 -13.62 20.53 -4.02
C LEU A 556 -12.85 19.63 -3.07
N THR A 557 -13.11 19.79 -1.78
CA THR A 557 -12.57 18.91 -0.73
C THR A 557 -13.65 17.91 -0.33
N PRO A 558 -13.44 16.61 -0.54
CA PRO A 558 -14.37 15.59 -0.11
C PRO A 558 -14.38 15.49 1.43
N TRP A 559 -15.53 15.15 1.99
CA TRP A 559 -15.63 14.91 3.41
C TRP A 559 -14.99 13.57 3.79
N ARG A 560 -14.12 13.58 4.82
CA ARG A 560 -13.26 12.45 5.17
C ARG A 560 -13.74 11.59 6.33
N HIS A 561 -14.98 11.76 6.76
CA HIS A 561 -15.48 10.98 7.90
C HIS A 561 -15.71 9.50 7.51
N PRO A 562 -15.36 8.53 8.37
CA PRO A 562 -15.51 7.10 8.10
C PRO A 562 -16.98 6.60 8.06
N ASP A 563 -17.95 7.50 7.97
CA ASP A 563 -19.35 7.16 7.81
C ASP A 563 -19.58 6.50 6.44
N LYS A 564 -19.80 5.18 6.45
CA LYS A 564 -20.09 4.38 5.24
C LYS A 564 -21.40 4.77 4.55
N GLN A 565 -22.19 5.69 5.11
CA GLN A 565 -23.45 6.18 4.55
C GLN A 565 -23.28 7.44 3.69
N SER A 566 -22.08 8.02 3.65
CA SER A 566 -21.78 9.25 2.92
C SER A 566 -20.66 9.06 1.92
N ALA A 567 -20.77 9.71 0.77
CA ALA A 567 -19.76 9.67 -0.29
C ALA A 567 -19.62 11.03 -0.98
N PRO A 568 -18.44 11.37 -1.52
CA PRO A 568 -18.26 12.53 -2.38
C PRO A 568 -19.04 12.40 -3.69
N PRO A 569 -19.21 13.48 -4.44
CA PRO A 569 -19.84 13.42 -5.75
C PRO A 569 -18.98 12.62 -6.74
N ARG A 570 -19.63 11.93 -7.68
CA ARG A 570 -18.94 11.28 -8.81
C ARG A 570 -18.69 12.26 -9.95
N GLY A 571 -19.72 12.95 -10.40
CA GLY A 571 -19.65 13.86 -11.53
C GLY A 571 -19.97 15.30 -11.12
N TYR A 572 -19.48 16.23 -11.92
CA TYR A 572 -19.70 17.66 -11.74
C TYR A 572 -20.02 18.37 -13.05
N ARG A 573 -20.78 19.46 -12.91
CA ARG A 573 -20.92 20.52 -13.92
C ARG A 573 -20.74 21.86 -13.25
N ALA A 574 -19.84 22.69 -13.79
CA ALA A 574 -19.56 24.04 -13.32
C ALA A 574 -20.02 25.07 -14.35
N GLU A 575 -20.74 26.08 -13.89
CA GLU A 575 -21.18 27.22 -14.68
C GLU A 575 -20.80 28.50 -13.98
N THR A 576 -20.46 29.54 -14.74
CA THR A 576 -20.01 30.83 -14.21
C THR A 576 -20.93 31.95 -14.72
N SER A 577 -21.04 33.02 -13.92
CA SER A 577 -21.84 34.19 -14.25
C SER A 577 -21.22 35.48 -13.69
N LEU A 578 -21.44 36.61 -14.31
CA LEU A 578 -21.10 37.93 -13.79
C LEU A 578 -22.29 38.60 -13.08
N ASP A 579 -23.52 38.27 -13.48
CA ASP A 579 -24.76 38.93 -13.03
C ASP A 579 -25.70 38.03 -12.23
N GLY A 580 -25.33 36.73 -12.06
CA GLY A 580 -26.14 35.71 -11.38
C GLY A 580 -27.37 35.27 -12.18
N LYS A 581 -27.55 35.75 -13.41
CA LYS A 581 -28.71 35.47 -14.29
C LYS A 581 -28.31 34.74 -15.55
N THR A 582 -27.25 35.20 -16.21
CA THR A 582 -26.73 34.62 -17.43
C THR A 582 -25.59 33.68 -17.11
N TRP A 583 -25.74 32.37 -17.42
CA TRP A 583 -24.80 31.34 -17.08
C TRP A 583 -24.04 30.78 -18.26
N THR A 584 -22.75 30.62 -18.12
CA THR A 584 -21.86 30.04 -19.15
C THR A 584 -21.20 28.79 -18.61
N PRO A 585 -21.30 27.64 -19.32
CA PRO A 585 -20.58 26.43 -18.94
C PRO A 585 -19.06 26.66 -18.84
N ALA A 586 -18.43 26.13 -17.80
CA ALA A 586 -17.03 26.33 -17.50
C ALA A 586 -16.22 25.02 -17.45
N ALA A 587 -16.80 23.97 -16.87
CA ALA A 587 -16.23 22.63 -16.84
C ALA A 587 -17.35 21.61 -16.59
N GLU A 588 -17.17 20.40 -17.11
CA GLU A 588 -18.04 19.25 -16.84
C GLU A 588 -17.22 17.97 -16.93
N GLY A 589 -17.47 17.00 -16.04
CA GLY A 589 -16.73 15.74 -16.01
C GLY A 589 -16.98 14.92 -14.76
N GLU A 590 -16.12 13.93 -14.54
CA GLU A 590 -16.11 13.12 -13.34
C GLU A 590 -14.89 13.45 -12.47
N PHE A 591 -15.06 13.41 -11.14
CA PHE A 591 -13.95 13.51 -10.20
C PHE A 591 -13.14 12.21 -10.22
N GLN A 592 -11.83 12.35 -10.23
CA GLN A 592 -10.91 11.24 -10.41
C GLN A 592 -10.58 10.59 -9.07
N ASN A 593 -10.94 9.32 -8.91
CA ASN A 593 -10.66 8.51 -7.72
C ASN A 593 -11.11 9.13 -6.38
N ILE A 594 -12.05 10.08 -6.40
CA ILE A 594 -12.44 10.90 -5.23
C ILE A 594 -13.04 10.08 -4.08
N ALA A 595 -13.57 8.88 -4.36
CA ALA A 595 -14.13 7.99 -3.34
C ALA A 595 -13.05 7.41 -2.41
N TYR A 596 -11.83 7.31 -2.87
CA TYR A 596 -10.72 6.62 -2.22
C TYR A 596 -9.56 7.56 -1.90
N ALA A 597 -9.16 8.39 -2.83
CA ALA A 597 -8.19 9.47 -2.62
C ALA A 597 -8.94 10.75 -2.17
N LEU A 598 -9.20 10.85 -0.86
CA LEU A 598 -9.98 11.96 -0.27
C LEU A 598 -9.18 13.28 -0.19
N ALA A 599 -8.36 13.56 -1.20
CA ALA A 599 -7.66 14.83 -1.35
C ALA A 599 -8.53 15.89 -2.01
N THR A 600 -8.20 17.16 -1.80
CA THR A 600 -8.85 18.28 -2.50
C THR A 600 -8.61 18.15 -4.00
N GLN A 601 -9.68 18.05 -4.77
CA GLN A 601 -9.66 18.00 -6.23
C GLN A 601 -9.65 19.42 -6.80
N ARG A 602 -8.78 19.70 -7.77
CA ARG A 602 -8.74 20.99 -8.50
C ARG A 602 -9.21 20.76 -9.93
N ILE A 603 -10.25 21.44 -10.32
CA ILE A 603 -10.88 21.31 -11.64
C ILE A 603 -10.64 22.59 -12.43
N PRO A 604 -9.74 22.56 -13.43
CA PRO A 604 -9.52 23.72 -14.28
C PRO A 604 -10.72 23.97 -15.21
N PHE A 605 -11.00 25.24 -15.45
CA PHE A 605 -11.90 25.63 -16.54
C PHE A 605 -11.18 25.48 -17.88
N THR A 606 -11.93 25.39 -18.96
CA THR A 606 -11.39 25.34 -20.33
C THR A 606 -10.49 26.54 -20.65
N ALA A 607 -10.72 27.69 -19.99
CA ALA A 607 -9.85 28.86 -19.97
C ALA A 607 -10.18 29.71 -18.73
N PRO A 608 -9.21 30.45 -18.16
CA PRO A 608 -9.50 31.45 -17.14
C PRO A 608 -10.52 32.47 -17.63
N ARG A 609 -11.48 32.82 -16.78
CA ARG A 609 -12.58 33.71 -17.14
C ARG A 609 -13.00 34.65 -16.02
N PRO A 610 -13.47 35.86 -16.31
CA PRO A 610 -14.06 36.73 -15.32
C PRO A 610 -15.40 36.15 -14.84
N MET A 611 -15.59 36.08 -13.55
CA MET A 611 -16.85 35.64 -12.94
C MET A 611 -17.02 36.27 -11.56
N ARG A 612 -18.27 36.37 -11.11
CA ARG A 612 -18.66 36.67 -9.74
C ARG A 612 -19.42 35.52 -9.11
N TYR A 613 -20.17 34.77 -9.90
CA TYR A 613 -20.97 33.64 -9.41
C TYR A 613 -20.46 32.34 -9.99
N LEU A 614 -20.41 31.30 -9.13
CA LEU A 614 -20.11 29.93 -9.47
C LEU A 614 -21.31 29.05 -9.14
N ARG A 615 -21.80 28.28 -10.10
CA ARG A 615 -22.80 27.25 -9.87
C ARG A 615 -22.19 25.88 -10.13
N LEU A 616 -22.28 25.01 -9.13
CA LEU A 616 -21.85 23.61 -9.24
C LEU A 616 -23.07 22.70 -9.15
N THR A 617 -23.10 21.69 -9.98
CA THR A 617 -24.15 20.68 -10.02
C THR A 617 -23.50 19.29 -10.00
N PHE A 618 -24.03 18.39 -9.16
CA PHE A 618 -23.51 17.06 -8.92
C PHE A 618 -24.61 16.01 -9.21
N ALA A 619 -24.40 15.15 -10.20
CA ALA A 619 -25.42 14.24 -10.72
C ALA A 619 -25.52 12.91 -9.97
N ALA A 620 -24.45 12.44 -9.35
CA ALA A 620 -24.38 11.14 -8.67
C ALA A 620 -23.35 11.19 -7.55
N THR A 621 -23.39 10.20 -6.65
CA THR A 621 -22.34 9.95 -5.66
C THR A 621 -21.32 8.93 -6.18
N ALA A 622 -20.08 9.03 -5.71
CA ALA A 622 -19.01 8.09 -6.08
C ALA A 622 -19.30 6.66 -5.58
N VAL A 623 -20.05 6.53 -4.48
CA VAL A 623 -20.58 5.27 -3.98
C VAL A 623 -22.11 5.27 -4.15
N PRO A 624 -22.68 4.32 -4.90
CA PRO A 624 -24.14 4.26 -5.11
C PRO A 624 -24.94 4.21 -3.80
N ALA A 625 -26.07 4.88 -3.78
CA ALA A 625 -27.00 4.95 -2.64
C ALA A 625 -26.47 5.61 -1.35
N ALA A 626 -25.22 6.11 -1.34
CA ALA A 626 -24.70 6.88 -0.24
C ALA A 626 -25.24 8.32 -0.27
N LYS A 627 -25.28 9.00 0.89
CA LYS A 627 -25.55 10.44 0.95
C LYS A 627 -24.41 11.20 0.27
N LEU A 628 -24.71 12.24 -0.48
CA LEU A 628 -23.69 13.17 -0.95
C LEU A 628 -23.10 13.94 0.24
N ALA A 629 -21.77 14.04 0.31
CA ALA A 629 -21.06 14.76 1.36
C ALA A 629 -19.83 15.50 0.80
N ILE A 630 -19.76 16.80 1.04
CA ILE A 630 -18.67 17.67 0.60
C ILE A 630 -18.25 18.52 1.82
N ALA A 631 -16.94 18.61 2.08
CA ALA A 631 -16.41 19.46 3.16
C ALA A 631 -16.27 20.92 2.68
N ASP A 632 -15.49 21.18 1.63
CA ASP A 632 -15.20 22.55 1.19
C ASP A 632 -15.28 22.71 -0.32
N ILE A 633 -15.59 23.93 -0.75
CA ILE A 633 -15.47 24.38 -2.14
C ILE A 633 -14.63 25.66 -2.17
N GLY A 634 -13.67 25.71 -3.09
CA GLY A 634 -12.83 26.87 -3.35
C GLY A 634 -12.77 27.21 -4.83
N ALA A 635 -12.03 28.25 -5.17
CA ALA A 635 -11.66 28.59 -6.53
C ALA A 635 -10.22 29.05 -6.60
N PHE A 636 -9.58 28.96 -7.77
CA PHE A 636 -8.18 29.33 -7.94
C PHE A 636 -8.00 30.20 -9.19
N VAL A 637 -6.92 31.01 -9.20
CA VAL A 637 -6.70 32.03 -10.24
C VAL A 637 -5.68 31.62 -11.32
N ARG A 638 -4.97 30.52 -11.14
CA ARG A 638 -3.99 29.97 -12.09
C ARG A 638 -3.98 28.45 -12.06
#